data_8585ad5afcd643797f74abaffe1c660a
#
_entry.id   8585ad5afcd643797f74abaffe1c660a
#
_cell.length_a   1.000
_cell.length_b   1.000
_cell.length_c   1.000
_cell.angle_alpha   90.00
_cell.angle_beta   90.00
_cell.angle_gamma   90.00
#
_symmetry.space_group_name_H-M   'P 1'
#
loop_
_entity.id
_entity.type
_entity.pdbx_description
1 polymer ?
#
loop_
_entity_poly.entity_id
_entity_poly.type
_entity_poly.pdbx_seq_one_letter_code
_entity_poly.pdbx_strand_id
1 'polypeptide(L)'
;MTHREPESEAYSTSVSGRAEANSSGSRSAYSLSDVLLLLYVTCIAREYFWLLNGGWTKNAIAWSLSSVIGVAIVYFLADRCDDSKPDGWKIDWLWLAIVVLPLLSFFLLRAPFPSLEFDNLNYHFVNAERALRGWPIRAGDFFPGTLLPNPAPDMVLGVARYLLGYRLAPLLNVGCLLWTGALIDQFLRTFVRTRALRYLAVLVILSTEPILAIVNTPMIDLFALPLLVSSLLLIIKLPEARNRDRTLIKIASFLGISLALKLTTVVFIVPLIALLLYQLRVISMRLKYYPARSNLLLAAAGLILPSALFFGYMYHLTGNPFFPFYNNIFHSPLIAAANFKEITMGPRSVLETLYWPFSSVLDPNRLFISTNDSWYAGRLQLGVVLAIAVLLMKNTPVAIKQISITLLFSTWLWAFSSGIIRYANFAEILSGILCVYMFSYAYRKATSLAPWHIEKLKTQVAVVLLTLLLTFQFSASLWYGLTYYYCSNGTHLCDGIMQPQPFNRYTRPTLQALNLPMKAVYDPNKAATYFQEAAFMFRDRNAQAFLTTKDREQFQDVKVWINTYDGTSAFMAIAAPDAPIISVAKFLDIFDYMTSPETRRIVRGMINDHRGEKMYTLLLIDHFEQARLALNRVPMGFHFGKVQNVSLPVFSAANRTDLLLVEIVVDER
;
A
#
# COMPACT_ATOMS: atom_id res chain seq x y z
N MET A 1 25.44 8.87 70.69
CA MET A 1 25.62 8.95 69.22
C MET A 1 24.59 8.04 68.60
N THR A 2 23.44 8.60 68.24
CA THR A 2 22.26 7.91 67.76
C THR A 2 22.26 7.99 66.22
N HIS A 3 22.44 6.85 65.57
CA HIS A 3 22.28 6.72 64.10
C HIS A 3 20.82 6.87 63.71
N ARG A 4 20.50 7.92 62.94
CA ARG A 4 19.24 8.04 62.21
C ARG A 4 19.38 7.34 60.88
N GLU A 5 18.59 6.31 60.65
CA GLU A 5 18.33 5.74 59.30
C GLU A 5 17.53 6.73 58.45
N PRO A 6 17.77 6.87 57.19
CA PRO A 6 16.93 7.67 56.32
C PRO A 6 15.67 6.88 55.90
N GLU A 7 14.52 7.41 56.22
CA GLU A 7 13.22 6.94 55.76
C GLU A 7 13.18 6.88 54.21
N SER A 8 12.87 5.69 53.71
CA SER A 8 12.55 5.46 52.33
C SER A 8 11.15 6.04 52.05
N GLU A 9 11.06 7.27 51.54
CA GLU A 9 9.85 7.82 50.97
C GLU A 9 9.40 6.96 49.78
N ALA A 10 8.39 6.14 50.03
CA ALA A 10 7.62 5.44 49.02
C ALA A 10 6.87 6.46 48.18
N TYR A 11 7.38 6.77 46.99
CA TYR A 11 6.64 7.47 45.97
C TYR A 11 5.52 6.58 45.41
N SER A 12 4.46 6.45 46.22
CA SER A 12 3.13 6.05 45.72
C SER A 12 2.48 7.31 45.15
N THR A 13 2.89 7.73 43.98
CA THR A 13 2.10 8.71 43.23
C THR A 13 0.81 8.06 42.75
N SER A 14 -0.24 8.32 43.53
CA SER A 14 -1.65 8.22 43.11
C SER A 14 -1.85 9.13 41.87
N VAL A 15 -1.70 8.57 40.69
CA VAL A 15 -2.11 9.18 39.42
C VAL A 15 -3.60 8.90 39.17
N SER A 16 -4.43 9.04 40.26
CA SER A 16 -5.87 8.90 40.14
C SER A 16 -6.64 10.19 40.44
N GLY A 17 -6.14 11.29 39.93
CA GLY A 17 -6.86 12.53 40.18
C GLY A 17 -6.47 13.65 39.23
N ARG A 18 -7.22 13.76 38.10
CA ARG A 18 -7.31 14.88 37.14
C ARG A 18 -6.85 14.60 35.72
N ALA A 19 -7.27 13.50 35.12
CA ALA A 19 -7.33 13.34 33.67
C ALA A 19 -8.77 13.38 33.12
N GLU A 20 -9.71 13.88 33.92
CA GLU A 20 -11.08 14.20 33.48
C GLU A 20 -11.20 15.67 33.13
N ALA A 21 -10.48 16.11 32.12
CA ALA A 21 -10.79 17.42 31.56
C ALA A 21 -10.35 17.43 30.09
N ASN A 22 -11.34 17.46 29.23
CA ASN A 22 -11.28 17.81 27.81
C ASN A 22 -10.82 16.73 26.82
N SER A 23 -11.43 15.56 26.84
CA SER A 23 -11.54 14.73 25.63
C SER A 23 -12.87 14.99 24.89
N SER A 24 -13.30 16.24 24.78
CA SER A 24 -14.42 16.63 23.92
C SER A 24 -13.96 16.73 22.46
N GLY A 25 -13.48 15.65 21.89
CA GLY A 25 -13.42 15.47 20.46
C GLY A 25 -14.82 15.06 20.00
N SER A 26 -15.63 16.02 19.56
CA SER A 26 -16.94 15.75 18.97
C SER A 26 -16.75 14.80 17.80
N ARG A 27 -17.42 13.64 17.82
CA ARG A 27 -17.52 12.80 16.64
C ARG A 27 -18.63 13.35 15.76
N SER A 28 -18.30 13.70 14.53
CA SER A 28 -19.28 13.73 13.45
C SER A 28 -19.95 12.35 13.36
N ALA A 29 -21.18 12.30 12.89
CA ALA A 29 -21.96 11.07 12.78
C ALA A 29 -21.19 9.92 12.06
N TYR A 30 -20.21 10.26 11.20
CA TYR A 30 -19.31 9.31 10.54
C TYR A 30 -17.89 9.91 10.49
N SER A 31 -16.91 9.18 11.00
CA SER A 31 -15.49 9.54 10.87
C SER A 31 -14.93 9.07 9.53
N LEU A 32 -13.82 9.66 9.09
CA LEU A 32 -13.10 9.19 7.90
C LEU A 32 -12.76 7.69 8.00
N SER A 33 -12.41 7.22 9.19
CA SER A 33 -12.13 5.81 9.46
C SER A 33 -13.34 4.90 9.22
N ASP A 34 -14.54 5.36 9.58
CA ASP A 34 -15.76 4.58 9.38
C ASP A 34 -16.10 4.48 7.88
N VAL A 35 -15.89 5.56 7.12
CA VAL A 35 -16.11 5.57 5.66
C VAL A 35 -15.13 4.62 4.96
N LEU A 36 -13.84 4.69 5.30
CA LEU A 36 -12.83 3.80 4.71
C LEU A 36 -13.08 2.33 5.10
N LEU A 37 -13.42 2.08 6.36
CA LEU A 37 -13.73 0.73 6.82
C LEU A 37 -14.98 0.18 6.14
N LEU A 38 -16.02 1.02 5.96
CA LEU A 38 -17.22 0.66 5.22
C LEU A 38 -16.88 0.26 3.78
N LEU A 39 -16.07 1.05 3.11
CA LEU A 39 -15.63 0.76 1.75
C LEU A 39 -14.89 -0.58 1.67
N TYR A 40 -13.94 -0.84 2.59
CA TYR A 40 -13.19 -2.08 2.64
C TYR A 40 -14.09 -3.30 2.86
N VAL A 41 -14.94 -3.26 3.86
CA VAL A 41 -15.82 -4.38 4.20
C VAL A 41 -16.86 -4.62 3.11
N THR A 42 -17.40 -3.56 2.51
CA THR A 42 -18.32 -3.67 1.37
C THR A 42 -17.64 -4.35 0.17
N CYS A 43 -16.40 -3.97 -0.15
CA CYS A 43 -15.66 -4.57 -1.27
C CYS A 43 -15.30 -6.03 -0.99
N ILE A 44 -14.89 -6.38 0.25
CA ILE A 44 -14.65 -7.77 0.64
C ILE A 44 -15.95 -8.60 0.55
N ALA A 45 -17.07 -8.10 1.07
CA ALA A 45 -18.36 -8.78 0.95
C ALA A 45 -18.77 -8.94 -0.53
N ARG A 46 -18.50 -7.92 -1.35
CA ARG A 46 -18.75 -7.95 -2.79
C ARG A 46 -17.91 -8.99 -3.51
N GLU A 47 -16.66 -9.19 -3.11
CA GLU A 47 -15.79 -10.24 -3.61
C GLU A 47 -16.40 -11.63 -3.35
N TYR A 48 -16.96 -11.87 -2.17
CA TYR A 48 -17.64 -13.13 -1.84
C TYR A 48 -18.77 -13.44 -2.84
N PHE A 49 -19.63 -12.45 -3.13
CA PHE A 49 -20.68 -12.63 -4.13
C PHE A 49 -20.11 -12.88 -5.54
N TRP A 50 -19.00 -12.26 -5.87
CA TRP A 50 -18.34 -12.41 -7.16
C TRP A 50 -17.76 -13.81 -7.34
N LEU A 51 -17.02 -14.31 -6.34
CA LEU A 51 -16.39 -15.63 -6.37
C LEU A 51 -17.42 -16.76 -6.33
N LEU A 52 -18.52 -16.60 -5.58
CA LEU A 52 -19.56 -17.63 -5.46
C LEU A 52 -20.44 -17.74 -6.71
N ASN A 53 -20.67 -16.65 -7.42
CA ASN A 53 -21.67 -16.60 -8.48
C ASN A 53 -21.12 -16.48 -9.92
N GLY A 54 -19.80 -16.62 -10.10
CA GLY A 54 -19.18 -16.72 -11.42
C GLY A 54 -19.49 -15.56 -12.40
N GLY A 55 -19.65 -14.33 -11.91
CA GLY A 55 -19.95 -13.17 -12.75
C GLY A 55 -21.40 -12.66 -12.69
N TRP A 56 -22.21 -13.22 -11.83
CA TRP A 56 -23.60 -12.77 -11.55
C TRP A 56 -23.69 -11.33 -11.05
N THR A 57 -22.65 -10.68 -10.98
CA THR A 57 -22.33 -9.52 -10.18
C THR A 57 -22.44 -8.16 -10.88
N LYS A 58 -22.93 -8.11 -12.11
CA LYS A 58 -23.40 -6.82 -12.68
C LYS A 58 -24.55 -6.21 -11.88
N ASN A 59 -24.98 -6.91 -10.82
CA ASN A 59 -26.25 -6.68 -10.20
C ASN A 59 -26.16 -5.64 -9.08
N ALA A 60 -26.94 -4.57 -9.18
CA ALA A 60 -27.17 -3.59 -8.11
C ALA A 60 -27.53 -4.27 -6.77
N ILE A 61 -28.19 -5.44 -6.81
CA ILE A 61 -28.55 -6.24 -5.64
C ILE A 61 -27.30 -6.69 -4.88
N ALA A 62 -26.26 -7.21 -5.55
CA ALA A 62 -25.05 -7.67 -4.88
C ALA A 62 -24.28 -6.51 -4.22
N TRP A 63 -24.23 -5.34 -4.86
CA TRP A 63 -23.67 -4.13 -4.24
C TRP A 63 -24.51 -3.67 -3.04
N SER A 64 -25.83 -3.69 -3.16
CA SER A 64 -26.73 -3.32 -2.07
C SER A 64 -26.58 -4.24 -0.87
N LEU A 65 -26.58 -5.57 -1.07
CA LEU A 65 -26.37 -6.56 -0.01
C LEU A 65 -24.99 -6.41 0.63
N SER A 66 -23.95 -6.24 -0.19
CA SER A 66 -22.58 -6.00 0.33
C SER A 66 -22.51 -4.73 1.17
N SER A 67 -23.20 -3.67 0.76
CA SER A 67 -23.27 -2.41 1.52
C SER A 67 -24.02 -2.57 2.84
N VAL A 68 -25.11 -3.32 2.87
CA VAL A 68 -25.85 -3.64 4.10
C VAL A 68 -24.96 -4.44 5.08
N ILE A 69 -24.25 -5.46 4.58
CA ILE A 69 -23.28 -6.23 5.36
C ILE A 69 -22.17 -5.30 5.88
N GLY A 70 -21.64 -4.43 5.02
CA GLY A 70 -20.62 -3.44 5.39
C GLY A 70 -21.08 -2.53 6.51
N VAL A 71 -22.28 -1.95 6.40
CA VAL A 71 -22.89 -1.09 7.44
C VAL A 71 -23.05 -1.85 8.75
N ALA A 72 -23.56 -3.09 8.71
CA ALA A 72 -23.76 -3.90 9.91
C ALA A 72 -22.44 -4.18 10.64
N ILE A 73 -21.40 -4.57 9.89
CA ILE A 73 -20.07 -4.85 10.46
C ILE A 73 -19.43 -3.58 11.01
N VAL A 74 -19.46 -2.47 10.25
CA VAL A 74 -18.89 -1.19 10.74
C VAL A 74 -19.62 -0.69 11.96
N TYR A 75 -20.95 -0.79 11.98
CA TYR A 75 -21.76 -0.47 13.15
C TYR A 75 -21.39 -1.31 14.38
N PHE A 76 -21.09 -2.59 14.20
CA PHE A 76 -20.61 -3.47 15.24
C PHE A 76 -19.19 -3.11 15.70
N LEU A 77 -18.29 -2.77 14.76
CA LEU A 77 -16.89 -2.44 15.05
C LEU A 77 -16.70 -0.99 15.52
N ALA A 78 -17.60 -0.06 15.17
CA ALA A 78 -17.51 1.33 15.58
C ALA A 78 -17.62 1.46 17.11
N ASP A 79 -16.74 2.26 17.70
CA ASP A 79 -16.85 2.61 19.12
C ASP A 79 -18.01 3.59 19.28
N ARG A 80 -19.09 3.14 19.85
CA ARG A 80 -20.13 4.05 20.31
C ARG A 80 -19.59 4.81 21.52
N CYS A 81 -19.30 6.08 21.34
CA CYS A 81 -19.09 6.94 22.49
C CYS A 81 -20.40 7.07 23.27
N ASP A 82 -20.30 6.92 24.57
CA ASP A 82 -21.35 7.29 25.52
C ASP A 82 -21.86 8.70 25.20
N ASP A 83 -23.13 8.90 25.43
CA ASP A 83 -24.06 10.03 25.25
C ASP A 83 -23.55 11.49 25.43
N SER A 84 -22.28 11.78 25.18
CA SER A 84 -21.80 13.15 25.12
C SER A 84 -22.37 13.83 23.87
N LYS A 85 -23.23 14.82 24.09
CA LYS A 85 -23.80 15.69 23.04
C LYS A 85 -22.70 16.05 22.05
N PRO A 86 -22.97 15.95 20.73
CA PRO A 86 -22.02 16.37 19.73
C PRO A 86 -21.72 17.86 19.91
N ASP A 87 -20.54 18.19 20.43
CA ASP A 87 -20.01 19.52 20.30
C ASP A 87 -19.91 19.82 18.80
N GLY A 88 -20.43 20.96 18.38
CA GLY A 88 -20.46 21.35 16.96
C GLY A 88 -19.11 21.16 16.26
N TRP A 89 -19.11 20.93 14.99
CA TRP A 89 -17.94 20.70 14.12
C TRP A 89 -16.90 21.80 14.32
N LYS A 90 -15.89 21.55 15.16
CA LYS A 90 -14.74 22.44 15.32
C LYS A 90 -13.60 21.91 14.47
N ILE A 91 -13.36 22.59 13.35
CA ILE A 91 -12.19 22.29 12.49
C ILE A 91 -10.93 22.60 13.30
N ASP A 92 -10.05 21.63 13.42
CA ASP A 92 -8.71 21.84 13.95
C ASP A 92 -7.83 22.46 12.87
N TRP A 93 -7.83 23.79 12.81
CA TRP A 93 -7.06 24.54 11.83
C TRP A 93 -5.56 24.24 11.86
N LEU A 94 -5.03 23.92 13.04
CA LEU A 94 -3.61 23.58 13.17
C LEU A 94 -3.31 22.19 12.55
N TRP A 95 -4.22 21.21 12.75
CA TRP A 95 -4.14 19.91 12.08
C TRP A 95 -4.28 20.05 10.56
N LEU A 96 -5.24 20.84 10.14
CA LEU A 96 -5.45 21.12 8.72
C LEU A 96 -4.17 21.73 8.09
N ALA A 97 -3.59 22.75 8.73
CA ALA A 97 -2.43 23.47 8.21
C ALA A 97 -1.14 22.61 8.22
N ILE A 98 -0.91 21.82 9.27
CA ILE A 98 0.37 21.12 9.46
C ILE A 98 0.34 19.73 8.82
N VAL A 99 -0.78 19.02 8.80
CA VAL A 99 -0.84 17.64 8.34
C VAL A 99 -1.60 17.49 7.03
N VAL A 100 -2.85 18.02 6.98
CA VAL A 100 -3.72 17.76 5.84
C VAL A 100 -3.24 18.51 4.60
N LEU A 101 -3.01 19.80 4.70
CA LEU A 101 -2.62 20.62 3.53
C LEU A 101 -1.27 20.19 2.92
N PRO A 102 -0.20 19.88 3.68
CA PRO A 102 1.03 19.39 3.09
C PRO A 102 0.87 18.05 2.37
N LEU A 103 0.17 17.06 2.96
CA LEU A 103 -0.07 15.77 2.31
C LEU A 103 -0.94 15.92 1.06
N LEU A 104 -1.99 16.73 1.14
CA LEU A 104 -2.88 17.00 0.01
C LEU A 104 -2.15 17.77 -1.09
N SER A 105 -1.32 18.78 -0.74
CA SER A 105 -0.52 19.52 -1.71
C SER A 105 0.47 18.62 -2.43
N PHE A 106 1.16 17.74 -1.68
CA PHE A 106 2.06 16.75 -2.27
C PHE A 106 1.32 15.83 -3.25
N PHE A 107 0.14 15.33 -2.87
CA PHE A 107 -0.72 14.55 -3.74
C PHE A 107 -1.12 15.32 -5.00
N LEU A 108 -1.67 16.53 -4.84
CA LEU A 108 -2.21 17.32 -5.95
C LEU A 108 -1.14 17.76 -6.95
N LEU A 109 0.08 18.03 -6.50
CA LEU A 109 1.19 18.36 -7.40
C LEU A 109 1.54 17.20 -8.35
N ARG A 110 1.27 15.97 -7.97
CA ARG A 110 1.58 14.76 -8.74
C ARG A 110 0.37 14.15 -9.44
N ALA A 111 -0.83 14.39 -8.92
CA ALA A 111 -2.07 13.80 -9.44
C ALA A 111 -2.38 14.13 -10.91
N PRO A 112 -1.98 15.26 -11.50
CA PRO A 112 -2.17 15.52 -12.94
C PRO A 112 -1.54 14.47 -13.83
N PHE A 113 -0.49 13.80 -13.37
CA PHE A 113 0.27 12.87 -14.18
C PHE A 113 -0.21 11.42 -13.98
N PRO A 114 -0.22 10.59 -15.03
CA PRO A 114 -0.61 9.19 -14.93
C PRO A 114 0.43 8.39 -14.15
N SER A 115 -0.01 7.40 -13.39
CA SER A 115 0.88 6.42 -12.80
C SER A 115 1.17 5.30 -13.80
N LEU A 116 2.43 5.12 -14.13
CA LEU A 116 2.94 4.08 -15.03
C LEU A 116 3.66 2.96 -14.26
N GLU A 117 3.34 2.80 -12.99
CA GLU A 117 3.85 1.71 -12.15
C GLU A 117 3.58 0.35 -12.77
N PHE A 118 4.60 -0.51 -12.76
CA PHE A 118 4.52 -1.86 -13.32
C PHE A 118 3.33 -2.66 -12.79
N ASP A 119 3.14 -2.70 -11.48
CA ASP A 119 2.05 -3.43 -10.85
C ASP A 119 0.68 -2.89 -11.27
N ASN A 120 0.56 -1.57 -11.43
CA ASN A 120 -0.67 -0.93 -11.88
C ASN A 120 -0.99 -1.29 -13.33
N LEU A 121 0.00 -1.25 -14.23
CA LEU A 121 -0.20 -1.54 -15.65
C LEU A 121 -0.47 -3.03 -15.92
N ASN A 122 0.03 -3.92 -15.09
CA ASN A 122 -0.11 -5.35 -15.31
C ASN A 122 -1.35 -5.96 -14.65
N TYR A 123 -1.68 -5.58 -13.40
CA TYR A 123 -2.78 -6.26 -12.70
C TYR A 123 -3.71 -5.37 -11.89
N HIS A 124 -3.25 -4.35 -11.16
CA HIS A 124 -4.16 -3.55 -10.32
C HIS A 124 -5.24 -2.84 -11.13
N PHE A 125 -4.87 -2.19 -12.23
CA PHE A 125 -5.83 -1.55 -13.12
C PHE A 125 -6.77 -2.56 -13.77
N VAL A 126 -6.22 -3.65 -14.31
CA VAL A 126 -7.01 -4.69 -15.00
C VAL A 126 -8.00 -5.34 -14.04
N ASN A 127 -7.58 -5.67 -12.82
CA ASN A 127 -8.44 -6.26 -11.81
C ASN A 127 -9.52 -5.28 -11.33
N ALA A 128 -9.20 -4.00 -11.18
CA ALA A 128 -10.19 -2.97 -10.86
C ALA A 128 -11.28 -2.87 -11.94
N GLU A 129 -10.91 -2.87 -13.23
CA GLU A 129 -11.86 -2.88 -14.33
C GLU A 129 -12.71 -4.15 -14.37
N ARG A 130 -12.09 -5.32 -14.16
CA ARG A 130 -12.81 -6.60 -14.06
C ARG A 130 -13.84 -6.57 -12.94
N ALA A 131 -13.44 -6.12 -11.75
CA ALA A 131 -14.32 -6.02 -10.60
C ALA A 131 -15.52 -5.10 -10.85
N LEU A 132 -15.29 -3.92 -11.45
CA LEU A 132 -16.35 -2.97 -11.78
C LEU A 132 -17.31 -3.49 -12.86
N ARG A 133 -16.77 -4.22 -13.83
CA ARG A 133 -17.58 -4.79 -14.94
C ARG A 133 -18.22 -6.11 -14.57
N GLY A 134 -17.86 -6.70 -13.42
CA GLY A 134 -18.35 -7.99 -12.96
C GLY A 134 -17.90 -9.15 -13.84
N TRP A 135 -16.69 -9.05 -14.45
CA TRP A 135 -16.15 -10.14 -15.24
C TRP A 135 -15.72 -11.30 -14.33
N PRO A 136 -16.02 -12.55 -14.70
CA PRO A 136 -15.61 -13.69 -13.90
C PRO A 136 -14.11 -13.86 -13.91
N ILE A 137 -13.57 -14.37 -12.81
CA ILE A 137 -12.20 -14.87 -12.75
C ILE A 137 -12.20 -16.27 -13.35
N ARG A 138 -11.40 -16.47 -14.40
CA ARG A 138 -11.23 -17.77 -15.06
C ARG A 138 -9.83 -18.31 -14.75
N ALA A 139 -9.64 -19.63 -14.90
CA ALA A 139 -8.34 -20.24 -14.70
C ALA A 139 -7.22 -19.62 -15.54
N GLY A 140 -7.51 -19.19 -16.77
CA GLY A 140 -6.55 -18.52 -17.64
C GLY A 140 -6.22 -17.06 -17.25
N ASP A 141 -7.02 -16.43 -16.42
CA ASP A 141 -6.78 -15.06 -15.94
C ASP A 141 -5.61 -15.00 -14.93
N PHE A 142 -5.17 -16.15 -14.42
CA PHE A 142 -4.00 -16.25 -13.51
C PHE A 142 -2.67 -16.31 -14.23
N PHE A 143 -2.68 -16.46 -15.56
CA PHE A 143 -1.47 -16.64 -16.31
C PHE A 143 -0.85 -15.29 -16.70
N PRO A 144 0.45 -15.32 -16.99
CA PRO A 144 1.38 -14.22 -16.75
C PRO A 144 0.94 -12.89 -17.32
N GLY A 145 1.35 -11.85 -16.66
CA GLY A 145 0.94 -10.48 -16.91
C GLY A 145 -0.29 -10.05 -16.09
N THR A 146 -1.06 -11.00 -15.54
CA THR A 146 -2.14 -10.71 -14.60
C THR A 146 -2.00 -11.58 -13.36
N LEU A 147 -1.03 -11.26 -12.52
CA LEU A 147 -1.01 -11.80 -11.18
C LEU A 147 -2.36 -11.47 -10.55
N LEU A 148 -3.04 -12.48 -10.03
CA LEU A 148 -4.28 -12.25 -9.31
C LEU A 148 -4.02 -12.31 -7.81
N PRO A 149 -3.56 -11.21 -7.19
CA PRO A 149 -3.66 -11.06 -5.76
C PRO A 149 -5.15 -11.05 -5.37
N ASN A 150 -5.45 -11.12 -4.09
CA ASN A 150 -6.83 -10.93 -3.63
C ASN A 150 -7.44 -9.69 -4.29
N PRO A 151 -8.57 -9.78 -5.01
CA PRO A 151 -9.14 -8.68 -5.79
C PRO A 151 -9.86 -7.63 -4.94
N ALA A 152 -10.08 -7.85 -3.64
CA ALA A 152 -10.78 -6.91 -2.78
C ALA A 152 -10.16 -5.49 -2.78
N PRO A 153 -8.83 -5.30 -2.66
CA PRO A 153 -8.25 -3.96 -2.72
C PRO A 153 -8.35 -3.31 -4.10
N ASP A 154 -8.26 -4.10 -5.18
CA ASP A 154 -8.45 -3.58 -6.53
C ASP A 154 -9.90 -3.16 -6.77
N MET A 155 -10.85 -3.84 -6.12
CA MET A 155 -12.26 -3.45 -6.12
C MET A 155 -12.47 -2.12 -5.36
N VAL A 156 -11.79 -1.91 -4.22
CA VAL A 156 -11.77 -0.62 -3.49
C VAL A 156 -11.26 0.49 -4.40
N LEU A 157 -10.15 0.25 -5.07
CA LEU A 157 -9.58 1.20 -6.03
C LEU A 157 -10.52 1.45 -7.21
N GLY A 158 -11.16 0.41 -7.73
CA GLY A 158 -12.14 0.49 -8.80
C GLY A 158 -13.33 1.38 -8.44
N VAL A 159 -13.89 1.23 -7.23
CA VAL A 159 -14.99 2.09 -6.74
C VAL A 159 -14.52 3.55 -6.64
N ALA A 160 -13.34 3.80 -6.08
CA ALA A 160 -12.78 5.14 -5.99
C ALA A 160 -12.59 5.77 -7.38
N ARG A 161 -12.08 4.98 -8.34
CA ARG A 161 -11.91 5.42 -9.71
C ARG A 161 -13.25 5.74 -10.39
N TYR A 162 -14.26 4.93 -10.17
CA TYR A 162 -15.60 5.18 -10.70
C TYR A 162 -16.19 6.50 -10.19
N LEU A 163 -15.96 6.81 -8.91
CA LEU A 163 -16.49 8.01 -8.26
C LEU A 163 -15.67 9.28 -8.55
N LEU A 164 -14.33 9.17 -8.48
CA LEU A 164 -13.42 10.31 -8.47
C LEU A 164 -12.66 10.49 -9.79
N GLY A 165 -12.62 9.48 -10.65
CA GLY A 165 -11.79 9.44 -11.83
C GLY A 165 -10.45 8.73 -11.57
N TYR A 166 -9.73 8.49 -12.68
CA TYR A 166 -8.52 7.68 -12.64
C TYR A 166 -7.40 8.32 -11.80
N ARG A 167 -7.20 9.63 -11.95
CA ARG A 167 -6.10 10.37 -11.31
C ARG A 167 -6.38 10.76 -9.87
N LEU A 168 -7.65 10.90 -9.51
CA LEU A 168 -8.06 11.25 -8.15
C LEU A 168 -8.38 10.02 -7.29
N ALA A 169 -8.53 8.82 -7.86
CA ALA A 169 -8.77 7.60 -7.10
C ALA A 169 -7.73 7.36 -6.00
N PRO A 170 -6.40 7.60 -6.21
CA PRO A 170 -5.41 7.45 -5.16
C PRO A 170 -5.55 8.43 -3.98
N LEU A 171 -6.49 9.38 -4.01
CA LEU A 171 -6.85 10.19 -2.84
C LEU A 171 -7.25 9.32 -1.63
N LEU A 172 -7.68 8.07 -1.88
CA LEU A 172 -7.83 7.06 -0.82
C LEU A 172 -6.56 6.86 0.00
N ASN A 173 -5.39 6.89 -0.63
CA ASN A 173 -4.11 6.77 0.08
C ASN A 173 -3.88 7.94 1.04
N VAL A 174 -4.24 9.16 0.63
CA VAL A 174 -4.23 10.32 1.53
C VAL A 174 -5.21 10.10 2.70
N GLY A 175 -6.41 9.59 2.43
CA GLY A 175 -7.38 9.22 3.47
C GLY A 175 -6.80 8.20 4.47
N CYS A 176 -6.12 7.17 3.99
CA CYS A 176 -5.44 6.18 4.84
C CYS A 176 -4.33 6.81 5.69
N LEU A 177 -3.55 7.72 5.13
CA LEU A 177 -2.51 8.44 5.87
C LEU A 177 -3.11 9.37 6.92
N LEU A 178 -4.20 10.08 6.62
CA LEU A 178 -4.88 10.94 7.59
C LEU A 178 -5.47 10.12 8.75
N TRP A 179 -6.07 8.97 8.48
CA TRP A 179 -6.51 8.06 9.53
C TRP A 179 -5.33 7.56 10.37
N THR A 180 -4.25 7.08 9.72
CA THR A 180 -3.02 6.66 10.40
C THR A 180 -2.44 7.80 11.26
N GLY A 181 -2.39 9.01 10.72
CA GLY A 181 -1.90 10.20 11.43
C GLY A 181 -2.72 10.54 12.68
N ALA A 182 -4.05 10.42 12.60
CA ALA A 182 -4.92 10.63 13.76
C ALA A 182 -4.65 9.61 14.87
N LEU A 183 -4.39 8.34 14.51
CA LEU A 183 -4.00 7.29 15.47
C LEU A 183 -2.64 7.58 16.09
N ILE A 184 -1.68 8.01 15.30
CA ILE A 184 -0.35 8.40 15.78
C ILE A 184 -0.45 9.61 16.71
N ASP A 185 -1.22 10.66 16.35
CA ASP A 185 -1.45 11.82 17.24
C ASP A 185 -2.01 11.38 18.59
N GLN A 186 -3.02 10.49 18.59
CA GLN A 186 -3.58 9.95 19.82
C GLN A 186 -2.51 9.26 20.69
N PHE A 187 -1.60 8.51 20.08
CA PHE A 187 -0.52 7.84 20.80
C PHE A 187 0.54 8.84 21.31
N LEU A 188 0.97 9.78 20.46
CA LEU A 188 1.98 10.77 20.82
C LEU A 188 1.56 11.68 21.97
N ARG A 189 0.27 11.86 22.24
CA ARG A 189 -0.25 12.65 23.39
C ARG A 189 0.29 12.14 24.72
N THR A 190 0.66 10.89 24.82
CA THR A 190 1.21 10.29 26.04
C THR A 190 2.57 10.85 26.44
N PHE A 191 3.35 11.40 25.48
CA PHE A 191 4.70 11.90 25.74
C PHE A 191 5.09 13.20 25.01
N VAL A 192 4.30 13.69 24.05
CA VAL A 192 4.46 14.99 23.38
C VAL A 192 3.31 15.91 23.75
N ARG A 193 3.55 16.86 24.67
CA ARG A 193 2.50 17.74 25.19
C ARG A 193 2.10 18.84 24.21
N THR A 194 3.07 19.46 23.53
CA THR A 194 2.83 20.60 22.64
C THR A 194 2.14 20.14 21.37
N ARG A 195 0.95 20.69 21.12
CA ARG A 195 0.08 20.28 19.99
C ARG A 195 0.75 20.47 18.62
N ALA A 196 1.39 21.63 18.39
CA ALA A 196 2.07 21.89 17.14
C ALA A 196 3.23 20.93 16.90
N LEU A 197 4.08 20.66 17.92
CA LEU A 197 5.18 19.70 17.82
C LEU A 197 4.66 18.27 17.54
N ARG A 198 3.53 17.92 18.12
CA ARG A 198 2.91 16.62 17.90
C ARG A 198 2.43 16.46 16.46
N TYR A 199 1.80 17.50 15.88
CA TYR A 199 1.35 17.48 14.49
C TYR A 199 2.52 17.49 13.50
N LEU A 200 3.57 18.25 13.78
CA LEU A 200 4.82 18.18 13.02
C LEU A 200 5.45 16.77 13.09
N ALA A 201 5.48 16.16 14.28
CA ALA A 201 5.96 14.80 14.44
C ALA A 201 5.12 13.79 13.64
N VAL A 202 3.79 13.93 13.63
CA VAL A 202 2.91 13.11 12.78
C VAL A 202 3.27 13.28 11.31
N LEU A 203 3.42 14.51 10.83
CA LEU A 203 3.80 14.77 9.44
C LEU A 203 5.16 14.15 9.10
N VAL A 204 6.18 14.28 9.97
CA VAL A 204 7.49 13.63 9.81
C VAL A 204 7.35 12.11 9.71
N ILE A 205 6.54 11.51 10.59
CA ILE A 205 6.33 10.06 10.60
C ILE A 205 5.67 9.59 9.31
N LEU A 206 4.68 10.31 8.78
CA LEU A 206 3.95 9.95 7.57
C LEU A 206 4.71 10.23 6.27
N SER A 207 5.68 11.15 6.28
CA SER A 207 6.39 11.60 5.08
C SER A 207 7.70 10.84 4.83
N THR A 208 7.66 9.50 4.91
CA THR A 208 8.80 8.67 4.50
C THR A 208 8.85 8.53 2.98
N GLU A 209 10.04 8.29 2.43
CA GLU A 209 10.21 8.10 1.00
C GLU A 209 9.29 7.02 0.43
N PRO A 210 9.23 5.79 1.02
CA PRO A 210 8.36 4.74 0.50
C PRO A 210 6.86 5.10 0.58
N ILE A 211 6.43 5.84 1.59
CA ILE A 211 5.04 6.29 1.71
C ILE A 211 4.74 7.37 0.67
N LEU A 212 5.59 8.40 0.58
CA LEU A 212 5.37 9.49 -0.36
C LEU A 212 5.50 9.03 -1.82
N ALA A 213 6.34 8.04 -2.10
CA ALA A 213 6.47 7.46 -3.44
C ALA A 213 5.14 6.88 -3.97
N ILE A 214 4.30 6.31 -3.09
CA ILE A 214 3.08 5.61 -3.48
C ILE A 214 1.77 6.37 -3.19
N VAL A 215 1.83 7.52 -2.51
CA VAL A 215 0.63 8.23 -2.05
C VAL A 215 -0.31 8.65 -3.19
N ASN A 216 0.22 9.00 -4.34
CA ASN A 216 -0.55 9.42 -5.52
C ASN A 216 -0.67 8.33 -6.60
N THR A 217 -0.26 7.12 -6.31
CA THR A 217 -0.34 5.99 -7.23
C THR A 217 -1.56 5.13 -6.91
N PRO A 218 -2.14 4.41 -7.89
CA PRO A 218 -3.20 3.44 -7.63
C PRO A 218 -2.68 2.15 -6.99
N MET A 219 -1.64 2.26 -6.16
CA MET A 219 -1.10 1.15 -5.38
C MET A 219 -1.89 0.98 -4.08
N ILE A 220 -2.05 -0.27 -3.67
CA ILE A 220 -2.88 -0.66 -2.54
C ILE A 220 -2.13 -0.75 -1.20
N ASP A 221 -0.83 -0.42 -1.21
CA ASP A 221 0.09 -0.65 -0.08
C ASP A 221 -0.31 0.09 1.21
N LEU A 222 -0.97 1.25 1.08
CA LEU A 222 -1.37 2.06 2.22
C LEU A 222 -2.73 1.67 2.82
N PHE A 223 -3.53 0.85 2.14
CA PHE A 223 -4.89 0.53 2.61
C PHE A 223 -4.90 -0.23 3.94
N ALA A 224 -3.97 -1.14 4.13
CA ALA A 224 -3.86 -1.90 5.37
C ALA A 224 -3.21 -1.14 6.53
N LEU A 225 -2.47 -0.07 6.24
CA LEU A 225 -1.66 0.64 7.23
C LEU A 225 -2.46 1.15 8.44
N PRO A 226 -3.60 1.87 8.29
CA PRO A 226 -4.37 2.34 9.42
C PRO A 226 -4.96 1.21 10.27
N LEU A 227 -5.27 0.06 9.66
CA LEU A 227 -5.80 -1.11 10.36
C LEU A 227 -4.72 -1.77 11.23
N LEU A 228 -3.49 -1.89 10.73
CA LEU A 228 -2.35 -2.42 11.49
C LEU A 228 -2.01 -1.51 12.67
N VAL A 229 -1.96 -0.19 12.45
CA VAL A 229 -1.71 0.79 13.52
C VAL A 229 -2.85 0.77 14.55
N SER A 230 -4.11 0.72 14.10
CA SER A 230 -5.26 0.57 14.99
C SER A 230 -5.16 -0.69 15.85
N SER A 231 -4.82 -1.84 15.22
CA SER A 231 -4.66 -3.11 15.91
C SER A 231 -3.59 -3.03 17.00
N LEU A 232 -2.42 -2.48 16.68
CA LEU A 232 -1.33 -2.28 17.66
C LEU A 232 -1.80 -1.43 18.86
N LEU A 233 -2.43 -0.29 18.61
CA LEU A 233 -2.89 0.61 19.68
C LEU A 233 -3.99 -0.03 20.54
N LEU A 234 -4.91 -0.78 19.92
CA LEU A 234 -5.94 -1.53 20.65
C LEU A 234 -5.33 -2.66 21.49
N ILE A 235 -4.30 -3.37 20.98
CA ILE A 235 -3.58 -4.40 21.74
C ILE A 235 -2.88 -3.78 22.96
N ILE A 236 -2.20 -2.65 22.78
CA ILE A 236 -1.52 -1.94 23.88
C ILE A 236 -2.53 -1.51 24.96
N LYS A 237 -3.71 -1.03 24.55
CA LYS A 237 -4.76 -0.56 25.45
C LYS A 237 -5.70 -1.66 25.97
N LEU A 238 -5.58 -2.90 25.50
CA LEU A 238 -6.48 -4.01 25.84
C LEU A 238 -6.61 -4.26 27.35
N PRO A 239 -5.53 -4.16 28.17
CA PRO A 239 -5.64 -4.30 29.63
C PRO A 239 -6.60 -3.30 30.28
N GLU A 240 -6.69 -2.09 29.73
CA GLU A 240 -7.49 -0.97 30.24
C GLU A 240 -8.88 -0.88 29.57
N ALA A 241 -9.14 -1.72 28.57
CA ALA A 241 -10.38 -1.68 27.82
C ALA A 241 -11.59 -2.03 28.69
N ARG A 242 -12.66 -1.20 28.65
CA ARG A 242 -13.92 -1.43 29.35
C ARG A 242 -14.61 -2.71 28.89
N ASN A 243 -14.62 -2.95 27.58
CA ASN A 243 -15.15 -4.17 26.94
C ASN A 243 -14.05 -4.89 26.17
N ARG A 244 -13.31 -5.79 26.87
CA ARG A 244 -12.17 -6.52 26.30
C ARG A 244 -12.57 -7.48 25.20
N ASP A 245 -13.73 -8.12 25.32
CA ASP A 245 -14.24 -9.07 24.32
C ASP A 245 -14.48 -8.38 22.97
N ARG A 246 -15.18 -7.25 22.98
CA ARG A 246 -15.41 -6.45 21.78
C ARG A 246 -14.11 -5.91 21.19
N THR A 247 -13.19 -5.47 22.04
CA THR A 247 -11.87 -4.99 21.60
C THR A 247 -11.08 -6.12 20.95
N LEU A 248 -11.13 -7.34 21.49
CA LEU A 248 -10.49 -8.53 20.90
C LEU A 248 -11.06 -8.84 19.51
N ILE A 249 -12.38 -8.87 19.36
CA ILE A 249 -13.05 -9.09 18.07
C ILE A 249 -12.63 -8.00 17.06
N LYS A 250 -12.60 -6.74 17.50
CA LYS A 250 -12.19 -5.60 16.66
C LYS A 250 -10.74 -5.73 16.18
N ILE A 251 -9.80 -6.09 17.07
CA ILE A 251 -8.40 -6.34 16.72
C ILE A 251 -8.32 -7.44 15.66
N ALA A 252 -8.94 -8.57 15.91
CA ALA A 252 -8.92 -9.72 15.00
C ALA A 252 -9.51 -9.38 13.64
N SER A 253 -10.63 -8.65 13.59
CA SER A 253 -11.25 -8.20 12.35
C SER A 253 -10.36 -7.23 11.57
N PHE A 254 -9.70 -6.29 12.23
CA PHE A 254 -8.77 -5.36 11.56
C PHE A 254 -7.56 -6.09 10.98
N LEU A 255 -7.02 -7.08 11.69
CA LEU A 255 -5.94 -7.93 11.16
C LEU A 255 -6.40 -8.78 9.98
N GLY A 256 -7.60 -9.36 10.05
CA GLY A 256 -8.19 -10.13 8.94
C GLY A 256 -8.48 -9.29 7.70
N ILE A 257 -9.03 -8.09 7.87
CA ILE A 257 -9.25 -7.13 6.78
C ILE A 257 -7.90 -6.70 6.19
N SER A 258 -6.87 -6.44 7.03
CA SER A 258 -5.52 -6.11 6.54
C SER A 258 -4.95 -7.20 5.65
N LEU A 259 -5.13 -8.48 6.03
CA LEU A 259 -4.69 -9.63 5.25
C LEU A 259 -5.45 -9.73 3.91
N ALA A 260 -6.75 -9.49 3.91
CA ALA A 260 -7.57 -9.49 2.70
C ALA A 260 -7.15 -8.37 1.73
N LEU A 261 -6.79 -7.19 2.27
CA LEU A 261 -6.33 -6.08 1.44
C LEU A 261 -4.92 -6.29 0.89
N LYS A 262 -4.04 -6.98 1.63
CA LYS A 262 -2.67 -7.22 1.15
C LYS A 262 -2.01 -8.41 1.86
N LEU A 263 -1.70 -9.46 1.11
CA LEU A 263 -1.08 -10.69 1.65
C LEU A 263 0.25 -10.41 2.38
N THR A 264 1.08 -9.50 1.86
CA THR A 264 2.38 -9.17 2.47
C THR A 264 2.28 -8.60 3.89
N THR A 265 1.09 -8.16 4.32
CA THR A 265 0.86 -7.70 5.71
C THR A 265 1.00 -8.81 6.75
N VAL A 266 1.03 -10.07 6.34
CA VAL A 266 1.23 -11.23 7.24
C VAL A 266 2.50 -11.07 8.10
N VAL A 267 3.55 -10.44 7.57
CA VAL A 267 4.81 -10.19 8.28
C VAL A 267 4.64 -9.23 9.48
N PHE A 268 3.56 -8.44 9.50
CA PHE A 268 3.18 -7.54 10.60
C PHE A 268 2.08 -8.15 11.46
N ILE A 269 1.19 -8.92 10.85
CA ILE A 269 0.07 -9.59 11.56
C ILE A 269 0.61 -10.61 12.54
N VAL A 270 1.63 -11.40 12.17
CA VAL A 270 2.22 -12.43 13.05
C VAL A 270 2.79 -11.82 14.34
N PRO A 271 3.64 -10.77 14.32
CA PRO A 271 4.09 -10.10 15.54
C PRO A 271 2.94 -9.49 16.37
N LEU A 272 1.91 -8.94 15.71
CA LEU A 272 0.75 -8.37 16.39
C LEU A 272 -0.10 -9.44 17.09
N ILE A 273 -0.27 -10.61 16.46
CA ILE A 273 -0.93 -11.77 17.10
C ILE A 273 -0.10 -12.27 18.31
N ALA A 274 1.22 -12.36 18.15
CA ALA A 274 2.10 -12.75 19.27
C ALA A 274 2.00 -11.78 20.44
N LEU A 275 1.97 -10.46 20.16
CA LEU A 275 1.77 -9.43 21.18
C LEU A 275 0.38 -9.54 21.81
N LEU A 276 -0.67 -9.79 21.01
CA LEU A 276 -2.04 -9.99 21.50
C LEU A 276 -2.12 -11.19 22.46
N LEU A 277 -1.55 -12.32 22.09
CA LEU A 277 -1.51 -13.52 22.94
C LEU A 277 -0.75 -13.27 24.25
N TYR A 278 0.38 -12.56 24.16
CA TYR A 278 1.11 -12.11 25.35
C TYR A 278 0.23 -11.24 26.26
N GLN A 279 -0.47 -10.25 25.71
CA GLN A 279 -1.37 -9.37 26.48
C GLN A 279 -2.52 -10.15 27.11
N LEU A 280 -3.16 -11.06 26.38
CA LEU A 280 -4.22 -11.92 26.91
C LEU A 280 -3.72 -12.78 28.07
N ARG A 281 -2.51 -13.34 27.96
CA ARG A 281 -1.88 -14.09 29.08
C ARG A 281 -1.65 -13.18 30.30
N VAL A 282 -1.14 -11.97 30.11
CA VAL A 282 -0.91 -11.01 31.22
C VAL A 282 -2.24 -10.64 31.90
N ILE A 283 -3.28 -10.36 31.09
CA ILE A 283 -4.62 -10.01 31.59
C ILE A 283 -5.24 -11.20 32.34
N SER A 284 -5.13 -12.40 31.80
CA SER A 284 -5.61 -13.65 32.44
C SER A 284 -4.96 -13.86 33.82
N MET A 285 -3.63 -13.71 33.87
CA MET A 285 -2.92 -13.89 35.16
C MET A 285 -3.24 -12.81 36.20
N ARG A 286 -3.36 -11.53 35.75
CA ARG A 286 -3.55 -10.39 36.69
C ARG A 286 -4.99 -10.15 37.06
N LEU A 287 -5.91 -10.28 36.10
CA LEU A 287 -7.31 -9.88 36.24
C LEU A 287 -8.27 -11.08 36.21
N LYS A 288 -7.77 -12.31 36.13
CA LYS A 288 -8.56 -13.56 36.01
C LYS A 288 -9.59 -13.48 34.87
N TYR A 289 -9.27 -12.71 33.82
CA TYR A 289 -10.16 -12.55 32.68
C TYR A 289 -9.86 -13.63 31.63
N TYR A 290 -10.90 -14.32 31.21
CA TYR A 290 -10.91 -15.32 30.17
C TYR A 290 -12.00 -14.94 29.16
N PRO A 291 -11.64 -14.72 27.86
CA PRO A 291 -12.66 -14.45 26.85
C PRO A 291 -13.65 -15.62 26.74
N ALA A 292 -14.93 -15.30 26.58
CA ALA A 292 -15.94 -16.32 26.33
C ALA A 292 -15.62 -17.08 25.01
N ARG A 293 -15.93 -18.38 24.95
CA ARG A 293 -15.68 -19.20 23.75
C ARG A 293 -16.33 -18.62 22.50
N SER A 294 -17.55 -18.10 22.61
CA SER A 294 -18.25 -17.41 21.51
C SER A 294 -17.47 -16.19 20.99
N ASN A 295 -16.86 -15.41 21.87
CA ASN A 295 -16.08 -14.23 21.49
C ASN A 295 -14.74 -14.61 20.86
N LEU A 296 -14.12 -15.73 21.30
CA LEU A 296 -12.96 -16.29 20.62
C LEU A 296 -13.30 -16.80 19.21
N LEU A 297 -14.45 -17.45 19.04
CA LEU A 297 -14.93 -17.88 17.72
C LEU A 297 -15.22 -16.66 16.82
N LEU A 298 -15.85 -15.63 17.33
CA LEU A 298 -16.09 -14.38 16.59
C LEU A 298 -14.78 -13.68 16.22
N ALA A 299 -13.81 -13.65 17.13
CA ALA A 299 -12.48 -13.10 16.84
C ALA A 299 -11.76 -13.93 15.76
N ALA A 300 -11.78 -15.27 15.85
CA ALA A 300 -11.22 -16.15 14.84
C ALA A 300 -11.92 -15.95 13.48
N ALA A 301 -13.24 -15.84 13.47
CA ALA A 301 -14.01 -15.53 12.26
C ALA A 301 -13.61 -14.17 11.67
N GLY A 302 -13.49 -13.12 12.49
CA GLY A 302 -13.03 -11.80 12.07
C GLY A 302 -11.63 -11.80 11.47
N LEU A 303 -10.73 -12.66 11.96
CA LEU A 303 -9.37 -12.83 11.43
C LEU A 303 -9.35 -13.60 10.10
N ILE A 304 -10.12 -14.67 9.99
CA ILE A 304 -10.01 -15.65 8.89
C ILE A 304 -10.95 -15.31 7.74
N LEU A 305 -12.22 -15.02 8.01
CA LEU A 305 -13.23 -14.87 6.97
C LEU A 305 -12.90 -13.83 5.89
N PRO A 306 -12.32 -12.66 6.19
CA PRO A 306 -12.06 -11.68 5.14
C PRO A 306 -11.26 -12.20 3.95
N SER A 307 -10.39 -13.23 4.16
CA SER A 307 -9.53 -13.81 3.10
C SER A 307 -9.88 -15.26 2.75
N ALA A 308 -10.67 -15.95 3.56
CA ALA A 308 -10.84 -17.41 3.49
C ALA A 308 -11.40 -17.88 2.14
N LEU A 309 -12.42 -17.18 1.64
CA LEU A 309 -13.06 -17.58 0.38
C LEU A 309 -12.10 -17.46 -0.79
N PHE A 310 -11.36 -16.35 -0.86
CA PHE A 310 -10.39 -16.14 -1.91
C PHE A 310 -9.29 -17.20 -1.89
N PHE A 311 -8.71 -17.50 -0.72
CA PHE A 311 -7.69 -18.55 -0.61
C PHE A 311 -8.24 -19.94 -0.92
N GLY A 312 -9.48 -20.21 -0.51
CA GLY A 312 -10.17 -21.47 -0.85
C GLY A 312 -10.42 -21.57 -2.37
N TYR A 313 -10.83 -20.48 -3.00
CA TYR A 313 -11.03 -20.40 -4.43
C TYR A 313 -9.72 -20.61 -5.21
N MET A 314 -8.63 -19.94 -4.77
CA MET A 314 -7.30 -20.13 -5.36
C MET A 314 -6.82 -21.58 -5.22
N TYR A 315 -7.01 -22.20 -4.06
CA TYR A 315 -6.68 -23.59 -3.85
C TYR A 315 -7.48 -24.51 -4.80
N HIS A 316 -8.77 -24.26 -4.95
CA HIS A 316 -9.63 -25.02 -5.87
C HIS A 316 -9.15 -24.92 -7.32
N LEU A 317 -8.76 -23.74 -7.76
CA LEU A 317 -8.34 -23.50 -9.14
C LEU A 317 -6.92 -23.97 -9.46
N THR A 318 -6.02 -23.84 -8.51
CA THR A 318 -4.58 -23.99 -8.77
C THR A 318 -3.90 -25.09 -7.94
N GLY A 319 -4.58 -25.61 -6.92
CA GLY A 319 -3.99 -26.47 -5.89
C GLY A 319 -3.09 -25.71 -4.89
N ASN A 320 -3.04 -24.39 -4.96
CA ASN A 320 -2.19 -23.55 -4.12
C ASN A 320 -2.96 -22.31 -3.66
N PRO A 321 -3.28 -22.14 -2.35
CA PRO A 321 -4.05 -20.99 -1.87
C PRO A 321 -3.32 -19.65 -2.00
N PHE A 322 -1.99 -19.69 -2.11
CA PHE A 322 -1.12 -18.51 -2.24
C PHE A 322 -0.48 -18.39 -3.62
N PHE A 323 -1.06 -19.06 -4.60
CA PHE A 323 -0.52 -19.10 -5.96
C PHE A 323 -0.18 -17.68 -6.47
N PRO A 324 1.01 -17.49 -7.11
CA PRO A 324 2.04 -18.48 -7.49
C PRO A 324 3.12 -18.73 -6.41
N PHE A 325 3.02 -18.10 -5.25
CA PHE A 325 4.01 -18.20 -4.17
C PHE A 325 3.96 -19.56 -3.45
N TYR A 326 5.07 -19.95 -2.81
CA TYR A 326 5.20 -21.17 -2.00
C TYR A 326 4.89 -22.47 -2.78
N ASN A 327 5.12 -22.47 -4.10
CA ASN A 327 4.82 -23.66 -4.91
C ASN A 327 5.74 -24.86 -4.65
N ASN A 328 6.86 -24.65 -3.98
CA ASN A 328 7.69 -25.72 -3.42
C ASN A 328 6.99 -26.51 -2.29
N ILE A 329 5.92 -25.94 -1.67
CA ILE A 329 5.12 -26.57 -0.61
C ILE A 329 3.84 -27.15 -1.20
N PHE A 330 3.13 -26.40 -2.02
CA PHE A 330 1.80 -26.77 -2.51
C PHE A 330 1.80 -27.58 -3.79
N HIS A 331 2.90 -27.56 -4.55
CA HIS A 331 3.10 -28.34 -5.77
C HIS A 331 1.99 -28.19 -6.83
N SER A 332 1.49 -26.96 -7.01
CA SER A 332 0.57 -26.68 -8.13
C SER A 332 1.19 -27.11 -9.45
N PRO A 333 0.46 -27.84 -10.31
CA PRO A 333 0.99 -28.27 -11.61
C PRO A 333 1.13 -27.12 -12.61
N LEU A 334 0.60 -25.93 -12.28
CA LEU A 334 0.55 -24.79 -13.18
C LEU A 334 1.88 -24.04 -13.30
N ILE A 335 2.81 -24.27 -12.41
CA ILE A 335 4.12 -23.60 -12.37
C ILE A 335 5.17 -24.54 -11.76
N ALA A 336 6.45 -24.27 -12.03
CA ALA A 336 7.53 -25.05 -11.44
C ALA A 336 7.43 -25.14 -9.91
N ALA A 337 7.77 -26.30 -9.34
CA ALA A 337 7.75 -26.56 -7.90
C ALA A 337 8.91 -25.83 -7.20
N ALA A 338 8.91 -24.51 -7.24
CA ALA A 338 9.90 -23.65 -6.64
C ALA A 338 9.21 -22.57 -5.78
N ASN A 339 9.94 -22.04 -4.81
CA ASN A 339 9.49 -20.85 -4.11
C ASN A 339 10.08 -19.62 -4.84
N PHE A 340 9.20 -18.84 -5.44
CA PHE A 340 9.60 -17.68 -6.19
C PHE A 340 9.81 -16.51 -5.21
N LYS A 341 11.05 -16.05 -5.15
CA LYS A 341 11.44 -14.82 -4.47
C LYS A 341 12.08 -13.92 -5.52
N GLU A 342 11.74 -12.66 -5.50
CA GLU A 342 12.44 -11.67 -6.30
C GLU A 342 13.94 -11.68 -5.95
N ILE A 343 14.79 -12.05 -6.91
CA ILE A 343 16.22 -12.25 -6.69
C ILE A 343 17.03 -10.97 -6.85
N THR A 344 16.47 -9.98 -7.52
CA THR A 344 17.11 -8.67 -7.74
C THR A 344 16.98 -7.77 -6.52
N MET A 345 15.96 -8.01 -5.71
CA MET A 345 15.59 -7.25 -4.53
C MET A 345 15.80 -8.03 -3.23
N GLY A 346 15.92 -7.30 -2.12
CA GLY A 346 16.03 -7.90 -0.79
C GLY A 346 17.29 -8.73 -0.56
N PRO A 347 17.34 -9.48 0.54
CA PRO A 347 18.49 -10.32 0.88
C PRO A 347 18.52 -11.59 0.04
N ARG A 348 19.74 -12.04 -0.35
CA ARG A 348 19.97 -13.20 -1.22
C ARG A 348 20.30 -14.49 -0.48
N SER A 349 20.61 -14.40 0.80
CA SER A 349 20.96 -15.57 1.63
C SER A 349 20.35 -15.46 3.02
N VAL A 350 20.28 -16.59 3.73
CA VAL A 350 19.81 -16.61 5.13
C VAL A 350 20.68 -15.74 6.02
N LEU A 351 22.01 -15.78 5.83
CA LEU A 351 22.92 -14.95 6.60
C LEU A 351 22.68 -13.48 6.32
N GLU A 352 22.54 -13.12 5.05
CA GLU A 352 22.23 -11.73 4.67
C GLU A 352 20.90 -11.26 5.26
N THR A 353 19.89 -12.12 5.33
CA THR A 353 18.59 -11.81 5.96
C THR A 353 18.75 -11.38 7.43
N LEU A 354 19.68 -11.95 8.16
CA LEU A 354 19.90 -11.62 9.57
C LEU A 354 20.40 -10.18 9.75
N TYR A 355 21.28 -9.70 8.88
CA TYR A 355 21.81 -8.34 8.98
C TYR A 355 21.18 -7.36 7.97
N TRP A 356 20.28 -7.81 7.09
CA TRP A 356 19.57 -6.96 6.14
C TRP A 356 18.86 -5.76 6.78
N PRO A 357 18.23 -5.88 7.97
CA PRO A 357 17.67 -4.73 8.68
C PRO A 357 18.65 -3.60 9.01
N PHE A 358 19.95 -3.86 8.93
CA PHE A 358 21.00 -2.87 9.16
C PHE A 358 21.73 -2.48 7.87
N SER A 359 22.05 -3.45 7.03
CA SER A 359 22.89 -3.26 5.84
C SER A 359 22.14 -2.74 4.63
N SER A 360 20.82 -2.88 4.59
CA SER A 360 20.01 -2.53 3.41
C SER A 360 20.13 -1.05 3.01
N VAL A 361 20.42 -0.15 3.93
CA VAL A 361 20.69 1.27 3.62
C VAL A 361 21.94 1.47 2.77
N LEU A 362 22.87 0.52 2.78
CA LEU A 362 24.13 0.57 2.02
C LEU A 362 23.92 0.14 0.55
N ASP A 363 22.84 -0.58 0.28
CA ASP A 363 22.46 -0.99 -1.09
C ASP A 363 21.01 -0.63 -1.40
N PRO A 364 20.71 0.67 -1.57
CA PRO A 364 19.35 1.15 -1.79
C PRO A 364 18.71 0.63 -3.08
N ASN A 365 19.50 0.21 -4.07
CA ASN A 365 18.98 -0.36 -5.31
C ASN A 365 18.25 -1.69 -5.10
N ARG A 366 18.60 -2.41 -4.03
CA ARG A 366 17.96 -3.68 -3.67
C ARG A 366 16.80 -3.48 -2.68
N LEU A 367 16.62 -2.27 -2.17
CA LEU A 367 15.48 -1.90 -1.32
C LEU A 367 14.25 -1.53 -2.13
N PHE A 368 14.43 -0.93 -3.30
CA PHE A 368 13.34 -0.39 -4.13
C PHE A 368 13.13 -1.23 -5.36
N ILE A 369 11.89 -1.33 -5.80
CA ILE A 369 11.49 -2.05 -7.02
C ILE A 369 12.03 -1.36 -8.28
N SER A 370 12.46 -0.12 -8.19
CA SER A 370 12.92 0.60 -9.33
C SER A 370 14.40 0.87 -9.29
N THR A 371 14.95 0.57 -10.43
CA THR A 371 16.34 0.66 -10.75
C THR A 371 16.85 2.10 -10.77
N ASN A 372 18.06 2.28 -10.40
CA ASN A 372 19.04 3.29 -10.73
C ASN A 372 19.19 4.51 -9.82
N ASP A 373 18.15 5.01 -9.10
CA ASP A 373 18.33 6.27 -8.35
C ASP A 373 17.55 6.32 -7.02
N SER A 374 17.47 5.20 -6.33
CA SER A 374 16.75 5.11 -5.07
C SER A 374 17.52 5.80 -3.95
N TRP A 375 17.01 6.92 -3.51
CA TRP A 375 17.45 7.55 -2.28
C TRP A 375 16.59 7.09 -1.12
N TYR A 376 17.23 6.68 -0.02
CA TYR A 376 16.55 6.24 1.18
C TYR A 376 17.27 6.76 2.43
N ALA A 377 16.54 7.44 3.31
CA ALA A 377 17.11 8.09 4.50
C ALA A 377 17.52 7.12 5.61
N GLY A 378 17.16 5.84 5.52
CA GLY A 378 17.56 4.84 6.52
C GLY A 378 16.75 4.90 7.81
N ARG A 379 15.52 5.38 7.77
CA ARG A 379 14.68 5.51 8.97
C ARG A 379 14.39 4.16 9.63
N LEU A 380 14.10 3.12 8.83
CA LEU A 380 13.86 1.77 9.35
C LEU A 380 15.07 1.27 10.14
N GLN A 381 16.28 1.42 9.59
CA GLN A 381 17.53 0.99 10.22
C GLN A 381 17.78 1.75 11.52
N LEU A 382 17.59 3.08 11.51
CA LEU A 382 17.66 3.88 12.73
C LEU A 382 16.63 3.40 13.76
N GLY A 383 15.40 3.13 13.33
CA GLY A 383 14.35 2.60 14.19
C GLY A 383 14.70 1.27 14.84
N VAL A 384 15.32 0.36 14.10
CA VAL A 384 15.81 -0.93 14.63
C VAL A 384 16.87 -0.72 15.71
N VAL A 385 17.86 0.16 15.47
CA VAL A 385 18.87 0.52 16.48
C VAL A 385 18.23 1.14 17.72
N LEU A 386 17.29 2.07 17.54
CA LEU A 386 16.57 2.71 18.64
C LEU A 386 15.70 1.71 19.41
N ALA A 387 15.08 0.74 18.73
CA ALA A 387 14.28 -0.30 19.36
C ALA A 387 15.14 -1.13 20.33
N ILE A 388 16.33 -1.53 19.92
CA ILE A 388 17.28 -2.24 20.77
C ILE A 388 17.69 -1.35 21.97
N ALA A 389 18.05 -0.09 21.72
CA ALA A 389 18.39 0.85 22.79
C ALA A 389 17.26 1.02 23.81
N VAL A 390 16.02 1.19 23.34
CA VAL A 390 14.81 1.32 24.17
C VAL A 390 14.59 0.09 25.06
N LEU A 391 14.82 -1.11 24.54
CA LEU A 391 14.66 -2.36 25.31
C LEU A 391 15.69 -2.47 26.43
N LEU A 392 16.90 -1.91 26.25
CA LEU A 392 17.96 -1.88 27.26
C LEU A 392 17.73 -0.78 28.33
N MET A 393 16.88 0.22 28.06
CA MET A 393 16.57 1.29 28.99
C MET A 393 15.60 0.81 30.09
N LYS A 394 16.01 0.96 31.38
CA LYS A 394 15.26 0.48 32.55
C LYS A 394 13.87 1.13 32.69
N ASN A 395 13.77 2.44 32.51
CA ASN A 395 12.56 3.24 32.83
C ASN A 395 11.71 3.57 31.60
N THR A 396 11.73 2.73 30.58
CA THR A 396 10.93 2.93 29.36
C THR A 396 9.50 2.44 29.59
N PRO A 397 8.47 3.22 29.20
CA PRO A 397 7.08 2.79 29.25
C PRO A 397 6.85 1.46 28.51
N VAL A 398 5.99 0.61 29.10
CA VAL A 398 5.70 -0.73 28.54
C VAL A 398 5.20 -0.63 27.09
N ALA A 399 4.36 0.34 26.76
CA ALA A 399 3.86 0.57 25.41
C ALA A 399 4.99 0.79 24.39
N ILE A 400 6.02 1.54 24.76
CA ILE A 400 7.17 1.79 23.89
C ILE A 400 8.02 0.53 23.70
N LYS A 401 8.20 -0.28 24.77
CA LYS A 401 8.86 -1.59 24.67
C LYS A 401 8.08 -2.55 23.74
N GLN A 402 6.76 -2.54 23.81
CA GLN A 402 5.89 -3.34 22.96
C GLN A 402 6.03 -2.93 21.48
N ILE A 403 6.05 -1.63 21.20
CA ILE A 403 6.33 -1.09 19.85
C ILE A 403 7.73 -1.55 19.38
N SER A 404 8.76 -1.47 20.24
CA SER A 404 10.12 -1.88 19.90
C SER A 404 10.20 -3.37 19.55
N ILE A 405 9.58 -4.24 20.36
CA ILE A 405 9.52 -5.68 20.08
C ILE A 405 8.78 -5.95 18.78
N THR A 406 7.63 -5.30 18.56
CA THR A 406 6.85 -5.44 17.33
C THR A 406 7.66 -5.00 16.12
N LEU A 407 8.37 -3.87 16.21
CA LEU A 407 9.23 -3.40 15.13
C LEU A 407 10.33 -4.41 14.79
N LEU A 408 11.06 -4.91 15.78
CA LEU A 408 12.14 -5.88 15.56
C LEU A 408 11.62 -7.14 14.88
N PHE A 409 10.58 -7.77 15.43
CA PHE A 409 9.99 -8.97 14.83
C PHE A 409 9.48 -8.73 13.41
N SER A 410 8.75 -7.64 13.20
CA SER A 410 8.23 -7.25 11.89
C SER A 410 9.34 -7.05 10.86
N THR A 411 10.43 -6.39 11.26
CA THR A 411 11.53 -6.08 10.35
C THR A 411 12.28 -7.34 9.92
N TRP A 412 12.51 -8.31 10.82
CA TRP A 412 13.13 -9.58 10.41
C TRP A 412 12.21 -10.43 9.55
N LEU A 413 10.91 -10.50 9.86
CA LEU A 413 9.96 -11.21 9.00
C LEU A 413 9.84 -10.54 7.62
N TRP A 414 9.88 -9.22 7.55
CA TRP A 414 9.93 -8.48 6.30
C TRP A 414 11.21 -8.81 5.50
N ALA A 415 12.37 -8.79 6.12
CA ALA A 415 13.63 -9.16 5.49
C ALA A 415 13.61 -10.60 4.98
N PHE A 416 13.04 -11.54 5.76
CA PHE A 416 12.90 -12.93 5.37
C PHE A 416 11.95 -13.12 4.18
N SER A 417 10.85 -12.36 4.13
CA SER A 417 9.83 -12.51 3.07
C SER A 417 10.25 -11.85 1.76
N SER A 418 10.57 -10.56 1.76
CA SER A 418 10.87 -9.81 0.54
C SER A 418 12.06 -8.88 0.66
N GLY A 419 12.21 -8.18 1.80
CA GLY A 419 13.21 -7.13 2.00
C GLY A 419 12.99 -5.86 1.16
N ILE A 420 11.83 -5.71 0.50
CA ILE A 420 11.47 -4.56 -0.33
C ILE A 420 10.84 -3.47 0.56
N ILE A 421 11.42 -2.27 0.56
CA ILE A 421 11.03 -1.21 1.49
C ILE A 421 9.59 -0.75 1.34
N ARG A 422 9.03 -0.79 0.14
CA ARG A 422 7.62 -0.47 -0.13
C ARG A 422 6.67 -1.31 0.74
N TYR A 423 7.07 -2.52 1.09
CA TYR A 423 6.26 -3.41 1.94
C TYR A 423 6.53 -3.21 3.43
N ALA A 424 7.46 -2.32 3.82
CA ALA A 424 7.82 -2.05 5.20
C ALA A 424 7.10 -0.83 5.82
N ASN A 425 6.08 -0.27 5.18
CA ASN A 425 5.42 0.98 5.60
C ASN A 425 4.99 0.99 7.08
N PHE A 426 4.50 -0.13 7.60
CA PHE A 426 4.14 -0.24 9.02
C PHE A 426 5.37 -0.14 9.93
N ALA A 427 6.48 -0.81 9.57
CA ALA A 427 7.74 -0.73 10.32
C ALA A 427 8.35 0.68 10.24
N GLU A 428 8.21 1.38 9.11
CA GLU A 428 8.60 2.79 8.96
C GLU A 428 7.85 3.71 9.94
N ILE A 429 6.54 3.50 10.10
CA ILE A 429 5.72 4.23 11.08
C ILE A 429 6.20 3.97 12.50
N LEU A 430 6.45 2.70 12.87
CA LEU A 430 6.94 2.35 14.20
C LEU A 430 8.33 2.95 14.47
N SER A 431 9.20 2.93 13.46
CA SER A 431 10.52 3.57 13.52
C SER A 431 10.41 5.07 13.77
N GLY A 432 9.52 5.76 13.05
CA GLY A 432 9.23 7.17 13.25
C GLY A 432 8.73 7.49 14.67
N ILE A 433 7.83 6.66 15.21
CA ILE A 433 7.36 6.81 16.59
C ILE A 433 8.52 6.68 17.59
N LEU A 434 9.41 5.71 17.40
CA LEU A 434 10.58 5.53 18.26
C LEU A 434 11.57 6.71 18.16
N CYS A 435 11.79 7.25 16.97
CA CYS A 435 12.60 8.45 16.77
C CYS A 435 12.03 9.64 17.56
N VAL A 436 10.72 9.89 17.47
CA VAL A 436 10.04 10.97 18.20
C VAL A 436 10.10 10.72 19.72
N TYR A 437 9.92 9.48 20.17
CA TYR A 437 10.03 9.12 21.58
C TYR A 437 11.44 9.39 22.11
N MET A 438 12.48 8.90 21.43
CA MET A 438 13.88 9.08 21.86
C MET A 438 14.28 10.54 21.84
N PHE A 439 13.86 11.30 20.83
CA PHE A 439 14.06 12.76 20.82
C PHE A 439 13.39 13.42 22.03
N SER A 440 12.12 13.11 22.30
CA SER A 440 11.38 13.65 23.44
C SER A 440 11.98 13.25 24.79
N TYR A 441 12.52 12.04 24.89
CA TYR A 441 13.25 11.55 26.07
C TYR A 441 14.55 12.31 26.29
N ALA A 442 15.38 12.42 25.26
CA ALA A 442 16.65 13.14 25.31
C ALA A 442 16.44 14.63 25.64
N TYR A 443 15.44 15.25 25.01
CA TYR A 443 15.05 16.63 25.28
C TYR A 443 14.67 16.84 26.76
N ARG A 444 13.78 16.00 27.32
CA ARG A 444 13.37 16.09 28.74
C ARG A 444 14.55 15.90 29.69
N LYS A 445 15.42 14.93 29.41
CA LYS A 445 16.61 14.69 30.23
C LYS A 445 17.58 15.87 30.18
N ALA A 446 17.78 16.47 29.00
CA ALA A 446 18.64 17.64 28.87
C ALA A 446 18.08 18.88 29.55
N THR A 447 16.72 19.07 29.53
CA THR A 447 16.07 20.22 30.17
C THR A 447 15.98 20.11 31.69
N SER A 448 15.89 18.90 32.25
CA SER A 448 15.92 18.70 33.70
C SER A 448 17.27 19.10 34.35
N LEU A 449 18.32 19.28 33.55
CA LEU A 449 19.65 19.66 33.97
C LEU A 449 20.00 21.14 33.71
N ALA A 450 19.08 21.92 33.13
CA ALA A 450 19.40 23.27 32.64
C ALA A 450 18.46 24.35 33.20
N PRO A 451 18.94 25.62 33.35
CA PRO A 451 18.14 26.79 33.71
C PRO A 451 17.03 27.04 32.64
N TRP A 452 15.86 27.51 33.07
CA TRP A 452 14.66 27.61 32.21
C TRP A 452 14.79 28.48 30.96
N HIS A 453 15.70 29.47 30.91
CA HIS A 453 15.95 30.26 29.70
C HIS A 453 16.54 29.42 28.54
N ILE A 454 17.28 28.37 28.85
CA ILE A 454 17.85 27.48 27.86
C ILE A 454 16.76 26.53 27.29
N GLU A 455 15.67 26.26 28.04
CA GLU A 455 14.55 25.45 27.55
C GLU A 455 13.84 26.03 26.32
N LYS A 456 13.61 27.35 26.36
CA LYS A 456 12.93 28.08 25.24
C LYS A 456 13.81 28.02 23.98
N LEU A 457 15.11 28.25 24.13
CA LEU A 457 16.07 28.18 23.01
C LEU A 457 16.15 26.75 22.44
N LYS A 458 16.22 25.72 23.29
CA LYS A 458 16.27 24.32 22.85
C LYS A 458 14.99 23.90 22.14
N THR A 459 13.83 24.35 22.59
CA THR A 459 12.57 24.09 21.92
C THR A 459 12.54 24.74 20.53
N GLN A 460 13.01 25.98 20.42
CA GLN A 460 13.12 26.67 19.14
C GLN A 460 14.09 25.94 18.19
N VAL A 461 15.25 25.55 18.67
CA VAL A 461 16.22 24.77 17.89
C VAL A 461 15.63 23.43 17.43
N ALA A 462 14.92 22.71 18.32
CA ALA A 462 14.26 21.46 17.96
C ALA A 462 13.18 21.67 16.89
N VAL A 463 12.37 22.71 16.99
CA VAL A 463 11.37 23.06 15.97
C VAL A 463 12.04 23.39 14.65
N VAL A 464 13.11 24.19 14.67
CA VAL A 464 13.88 24.55 13.47
C VAL A 464 14.45 23.29 12.82
N LEU A 465 15.12 22.42 13.59
CA LEU A 465 15.69 21.18 13.07
C LEU A 465 14.64 20.23 12.50
N LEU A 466 13.50 20.07 13.17
CA LEU A 466 12.37 19.29 12.64
C LEU A 466 11.81 19.90 11.36
N THR A 467 11.66 21.22 11.31
CA THR A 467 11.19 21.91 10.10
C THR A 467 12.17 21.75 8.95
N LEU A 468 13.47 21.91 9.20
CA LEU A 468 14.51 21.69 8.19
C LEU A 468 14.52 20.23 7.70
N LEU A 469 14.42 19.26 8.61
CA LEU A 469 14.33 17.84 8.26
C LEU A 469 13.10 17.56 7.41
N LEU A 470 11.94 18.10 7.77
CA LEU A 470 10.70 17.98 6.99
C LEU A 470 10.85 18.61 5.62
N THR A 471 11.35 19.84 5.54
CA THR A 471 11.55 20.54 4.27
C THR A 471 12.49 19.73 3.38
N PHE A 472 13.58 19.23 3.92
CA PHE A 472 14.51 18.38 3.20
C PHE A 472 13.85 17.08 2.71
N GLN A 473 13.15 16.39 3.60
CA GLN A 473 12.47 15.13 3.27
C GLN A 473 11.35 15.32 2.23
N PHE A 474 10.53 16.37 2.38
CA PHE A 474 9.50 16.71 1.41
C PHE A 474 10.09 17.08 0.05
N SER A 475 11.13 17.90 0.04
CA SER A 475 11.81 18.32 -1.19
C SER A 475 12.45 17.13 -1.91
N ALA A 476 13.13 16.24 -1.17
CA ALA A 476 13.72 15.04 -1.72
C ALA A 476 12.67 14.07 -2.27
N SER A 477 11.58 13.86 -1.54
CA SER A 477 10.49 12.98 -1.98
C SER A 477 9.68 13.56 -3.13
N LEU A 478 9.48 14.88 -3.15
CA LEU A 478 8.85 15.58 -4.26
C LEU A 478 9.71 15.49 -5.51
N TRP A 479 11.01 15.73 -5.38
CA TRP A 479 11.97 15.59 -6.47
C TRP A 479 11.98 14.16 -7.01
N TYR A 480 12.17 13.19 -6.13
CA TYR A 480 12.13 11.77 -6.47
C TYR A 480 10.83 11.40 -7.16
N GLY A 481 9.70 11.78 -6.58
CA GLY A 481 8.39 11.52 -7.17
C GLY A 481 8.19 12.16 -8.55
N LEU A 482 8.61 13.41 -8.74
CA LEU A 482 8.44 14.10 -10.01
C LEU A 482 9.39 13.59 -11.10
N THR A 483 10.59 13.16 -10.76
CA THR A 483 11.57 12.65 -11.73
C THR A 483 11.39 11.17 -12.03
N TYR A 484 11.15 10.39 -11.00
CA TYR A 484 11.14 8.94 -11.06
C TYR A 484 9.97 8.38 -11.86
N TYR A 485 8.75 8.83 -11.55
CA TYR A 485 7.54 8.29 -12.17
C TYR A 485 7.40 8.55 -13.66
N TYR A 486 8.16 9.52 -14.17
CA TYR A 486 8.02 9.96 -15.56
C TYR A 486 9.05 9.39 -16.50
N CYS A 487 10.15 8.86 -15.97
CA CYS A 487 11.33 8.61 -16.78
C CYS A 487 12.02 7.25 -16.56
N SER A 488 11.64 6.49 -15.54
CA SER A 488 12.38 5.26 -15.16
C SER A 488 12.05 4.03 -15.98
N ASN A 489 10.94 4.00 -16.67
CA ASN A 489 10.48 2.77 -17.33
C ASN A 489 10.94 2.62 -18.78
N GLY A 490 11.94 3.41 -19.24
CA GLY A 490 12.48 3.28 -20.60
C GLY A 490 11.44 3.51 -21.72
N THR A 491 10.27 4.02 -21.36
CA THR A 491 9.23 4.31 -22.32
C THR A 491 9.41 5.72 -22.85
N HIS A 492 9.35 5.90 -24.14
CA HIS A 492 9.35 7.20 -24.84
C HIS A 492 8.23 8.15 -24.37
N LEU A 493 7.40 7.72 -23.43
CA LEU A 493 6.38 8.52 -22.74
C LEU A 493 6.96 9.73 -21.99
N CYS A 494 8.26 9.73 -21.74
CA CYS A 494 8.95 10.79 -20.99
C CYS A 494 9.58 11.88 -21.87
N ASP A 495 9.70 11.65 -23.17
CA ASP A 495 10.46 12.54 -24.06
C ASP A 495 9.88 13.96 -24.20
N GLY A 496 8.69 14.18 -23.68
CA GLY A 496 8.06 15.50 -23.71
C GLY A 496 7.94 16.20 -22.34
N ILE A 497 8.02 15.49 -21.21
CA ILE A 497 7.58 16.04 -19.93
C ILE A 497 8.75 16.43 -19.02
N MET A 498 9.74 15.57 -18.86
CA MET A 498 10.95 15.85 -18.08
C MET A 498 12.05 14.87 -18.48
N GLN A 499 13.18 15.35 -18.96
CA GLN A 499 14.38 14.50 -19.02
C GLN A 499 14.96 14.40 -17.61
N PRO A 500 15.18 13.17 -17.05
CA PRO A 500 15.90 13.03 -15.81
C PRO A 500 17.33 13.53 -16.04
N GLN A 501 17.77 14.46 -15.22
CA GLN A 501 19.19 14.63 -15.02
C GLN A 501 19.67 13.33 -14.35
N PRO A 502 20.73 12.68 -14.85
CA PRO A 502 21.25 11.49 -14.19
C PRO A 502 21.62 11.85 -12.75
N PHE A 503 20.86 11.32 -11.80
CA PHE A 503 21.17 11.44 -10.38
C PHE A 503 22.47 10.66 -10.17
N ASN A 504 23.55 11.36 -9.98
CA ASN A 504 24.80 10.70 -9.62
C ASN A 504 24.58 10.05 -8.24
N ARG A 505 24.81 8.75 -8.12
CA ARG A 505 24.70 7.92 -6.92
C ARG A 505 25.28 8.57 -5.65
N TYR A 506 26.17 9.55 -5.81
CA TYR A 506 26.91 10.22 -4.76
C TYR A 506 26.43 11.66 -4.47
N THR A 507 25.60 12.23 -5.32
CA THR A 507 24.97 13.52 -5.05
C THR A 507 23.69 13.27 -4.26
N ARG A 508 23.84 13.16 -2.94
CA ARG A 508 22.69 13.26 -2.02
C ARG A 508 21.92 14.53 -2.38
N PRO A 509 20.59 14.53 -2.22
CA PRO A 509 19.76 15.70 -2.46
C PRO A 509 20.23 16.83 -1.53
N THR A 510 21.18 17.57 -2.03
CA THR A 510 21.66 18.83 -1.46
C THR A 510 20.70 19.95 -1.91
N LEU A 511 21.04 21.17 -1.65
CA LEU A 511 20.31 22.37 -2.07
C LEU A 511 19.85 22.39 -3.56
N GLN A 512 20.47 21.58 -4.43
CA GLN A 512 20.01 21.38 -5.82
C GLN A 512 18.62 20.73 -5.91
N ALA A 513 18.27 19.84 -4.99
CA ALA A 513 16.94 19.23 -4.95
C ALA A 513 15.83 20.27 -4.68
N LEU A 514 16.14 21.37 -4.02
CA LEU A 514 15.19 22.44 -3.77
C LEU A 514 14.92 23.32 -5.02
N ASN A 515 15.88 23.44 -5.92
CA ASN A 515 15.76 24.28 -7.12
C ASN A 515 15.24 23.55 -8.35
N LEU A 516 15.47 22.25 -8.45
CA LEU A 516 15.18 21.49 -9.67
C LEU A 516 13.68 21.23 -9.92
N PRO A 517 12.82 20.94 -8.94
CA PRO A 517 11.39 20.84 -9.17
C PRO A 517 10.78 22.16 -9.66
N MET A 518 11.23 23.28 -9.10
CA MET A 518 10.80 24.62 -9.49
C MET A 518 11.22 24.94 -10.92
N LYS A 519 12.44 24.61 -11.31
CA LYS A 519 12.94 24.85 -12.67
C LYS A 519 12.21 24.02 -13.72
N ALA A 520 11.81 22.81 -13.40
CA ALA A 520 11.03 21.96 -14.28
C ALA A 520 9.57 22.45 -14.46
N VAL A 521 8.98 23.06 -13.43
CA VAL A 521 7.64 23.67 -13.47
C VAL A 521 7.67 25.00 -14.23
N TYR A 522 8.80 25.72 -14.22
CA TYR A 522 8.94 27.02 -14.89
C TYR A 522 9.35 26.92 -16.38
N ASP A 523 9.56 25.74 -16.93
CA ASP A 523 9.68 25.58 -18.38
C ASP A 523 8.28 25.83 -19.00
N PRO A 524 8.09 26.86 -19.83
CA PRO A 524 6.79 27.23 -20.36
C PRO A 524 6.10 26.07 -21.09
N ASN A 525 6.86 25.25 -21.83
CA ASN A 525 6.32 24.12 -22.57
C ASN A 525 5.85 23.01 -21.60
N LYS A 526 6.61 22.77 -20.54
CA LYS A 526 6.26 21.79 -19.51
C LYS A 526 5.13 22.28 -18.61
N ALA A 527 5.08 23.58 -18.32
CA ALA A 527 3.98 24.18 -17.58
C ALA A 527 2.65 24.05 -18.36
N ALA A 528 2.66 24.30 -19.66
CA ALA A 528 1.47 24.11 -20.51
C ALA A 528 0.96 22.68 -20.46
N THR A 529 1.85 21.69 -20.58
CA THR A 529 1.51 20.26 -20.44
C THR A 529 0.95 19.94 -19.06
N TYR A 530 1.57 20.47 -17.99
CA TYR A 530 1.07 20.28 -16.63
C TYR A 530 -0.36 20.78 -16.45
N PHE A 531 -0.67 22.02 -16.91
CA PHE A 531 -2.01 22.59 -16.79
C PHE A 531 -3.03 21.84 -17.65
N GLN A 532 -2.65 21.34 -18.81
CA GLN A 532 -3.50 20.52 -19.65
C GLN A 532 -3.85 19.19 -18.98
N GLU A 533 -2.86 18.52 -18.40
CA GLU A 533 -3.07 17.28 -17.64
C GLU A 533 -3.87 17.54 -16.35
N ALA A 534 -3.63 18.67 -15.65
CA ALA A 534 -4.40 19.06 -14.47
C ALA A 534 -5.86 19.33 -14.81
N ALA A 535 -6.15 20.00 -15.93
CA ALA A 535 -7.52 20.24 -16.39
C ALA A 535 -8.22 18.90 -16.75
N PHE A 536 -7.48 17.98 -17.33
CA PHE A 536 -8.01 16.66 -17.68
C PHE A 536 -8.28 15.78 -16.45
N MET A 537 -7.54 15.93 -15.37
CA MET A 537 -7.66 15.20 -14.12
C MET A 537 -9.09 15.15 -13.58
N PHE A 538 -9.88 16.20 -13.78
CA PHE A 538 -11.28 16.26 -13.34
C PHE A 538 -12.28 15.65 -14.34
N ARG A 539 -11.83 15.21 -15.50
CA ARG A 539 -12.67 14.68 -16.58
C ARG A 539 -12.51 13.17 -16.77
N ASP A 540 -11.46 12.57 -16.25
CA ASP A 540 -11.04 11.20 -16.53
C ASP A 540 -11.81 10.11 -15.74
N ARG A 541 -13.12 10.28 -15.60
CA ARG A 541 -13.96 9.31 -14.85
C ARG A 541 -14.01 7.92 -15.47
N ASN A 542 -13.66 7.80 -16.73
CA ASN A 542 -13.64 6.53 -17.46
C ASN A 542 -12.30 6.39 -18.19
N ALA A 543 -11.63 5.25 -18.04
CA ALA A 543 -10.40 4.97 -18.78
C ALA A 543 -10.56 5.10 -20.30
N GLN A 544 -11.75 4.83 -20.82
CA GLN A 544 -12.08 5.05 -22.24
C GLN A 544 -12.30 6.53 -22.61
N ALA A 545 -12.43 7.44 -21.64
CA ALA A 545 -12.53 8.87 -21.95
C ALA A 545 -11.27 9.42 -22.63
N PHE A 546 -10.14 8.72 -22.52
CA PHE A 546 -8.92 9.02 -23.24
C PHE A 546 -9.01 8.69 -24.74
N LEU A 547 -9.87 7.77 -25.15
CA LEU A 547 -9.98 7.31 -26.51
C LEU A 547 -10.99 8.15 -27.30
N THR A 548 -10.56 8.73 -28.42
CA THR A 548 -11.48 9.32 -29.40
C THR A 548 -12.25 8.22 -30.14
N THR A 549 -13.29 8.60 -30.88
CA THR A 549 -14.02 7.66 -31.76
C THR A 549 -13.06 6.97 -32.72
N LYS A 550 -12.14 7.76 -33.33
CA LYS A 550 -11.13 7.22 -34.26
C LYS A 550 -10.18 6.22 -33.56
N ASP A 551 -9.80 6.47 -32.30
CA ASP A 551 -8.96 5.52 -31.57
C ASP A 551 -9.73 4.18 -31.36
N ARG A 552 -11.01 4.24 -31.02
CA ARG A 552 -11.84 3.03 -30.81
C ARG A 552 -12.03 2.22 -32.10
N GLU A 553 -12.20 2.90 -33.22
CA GLU A 553 -12.36 2.25 -34.54
C GLU A 553 -11.14 1.37 -34.89
N GLN A 554 -9.94 1.72 -34.43
CA GLN A 554 -8.74 0.93 -34.67
C GLN A 554 -8.77 -0.45 -33.99
N PHE A 555 -9.58 -0.60 -32.93
CA PHE A 555 -9.67 -1.83 -32.13
C PHE A 555 -11.01 -2.55 -32.24
N GLN A 556 -11.91 -2.12 -33.10
CA GLN A 556 -13.24 -2.73 -33.26
C GLN A 556 -13.21 -4.19 -33.70
N ASP A 557 -12.15 -4.57 -34.40
CA ASP A 557 -11.95 -5.93 -34.90
C ASP A 557 -11.32 -6.87 -33.87
N VAL A 558 -10.83 -6.35 -32.76
CA VAL A 558 -10.17 -7.16 -31.73
C VAL A 558 -11.24 -7.96 -30.97
N LYS A 559 -11.16 -9.29 -31.07
CA LYS A 559 -12.03 -10.21 -30.34
C LYS A 559 -11.33 -10.85 -29.17
N VAL A 560 -10.01 -11.04 -29.26
CA VAL A 560 -9.18 -11.64 -28.22
C VAL A 560 -7.83 -10.92 -28.18
N TRP A 561 -7.36 -10.61 -26.99
CA TRP A 561 -6.01 -10.17 -26.76
C TRP A 561 -5.10 -11.33 -26.40
N ILE A 562 -3.97 -11.44 -27.06
CA ILE A 562 -2.87 -12.33 -26.65
C ILE A 562 -1.78 -11.44 -26.05
N ASN A 563 -1.66 -11.43 -24.74
CA ASN A 563 -0.62 -10.68 -24.06
C ASN A 563 0.71 -11.43 -24.15
N THR A 564 1.64 -10.90 -24.91
CA THR A 564 2.95 -11.50 -25.19
C THR A 564 4.07 -10.80 -24.43
N TYR A 565 3.78 -9.68 -23.77
CA TYR A 565 4.78 -8.87 -23.08
C TYR A 565 4.17 -8.18 -21.85
N ASP A 566 4.94 -8.14 -20.75
CA ASP A 566 4.55 -7.43 -19.52
C ASP A 566 4.43 -5.91 -19.75
N GLY A 567 3.48 -5.28 -19.06
CA GLY A 567 3.28 -3.82 -19.09
C GLY A 567 2.25 -3.32 -20.10
N THR A 568 1.66 -4.18 -20.92
CA THR A 568 0.66 -3.78 -21.92
C THR A 568 -0.77 -4.19 -21.61
N SER A 569 -1.00 -5.00 -20.57
CA SER A 569 -2.34 -5.52 -20.22
C SER A 569 -3.36 -4.41 -19.95
N ALA A 570 -2.94 -3.33 -19.26
CA ALA A 570 -3.81 -2.19 -19.00
C ALA A 570 -4.22 -1.47 -20.31
N PHE A 571 -3.32 -1.36 -21.27
CA PHE A 571 -3.60 -0.74 -22.57
C PHE A 571 -4.59 -1.58 -23.39
N MET A 572 -4.43 -2.92 -23.37
CA MET A 572 -5.38 -3.85 -23.96
C MET A 572 -6.77 -3.72 -23.34
N ALA A 573 -6.84 -3.67 -22.01
CA ALA A 573 -8.10 -3.52 -21.26
C ALA A 573 -8.81 -2.19 -21.55
N ILE A 574 -8.08 -1.14 -21.92
CA ILE A 574 -8.65 0.15 -22.32
C ILE A 574 -9.07 0.13 -23.78
N ALA A 575 -8.22 -0.39 -24.66
CA ALA A 575 -8.41 -0.34 -26.12
C ALA A 575 -9.62 -1.16 -26.57
N ALA A 576 -9.73 -2.41 -26.12
CA ALA A 576 -10.88 -3.27 -26.38
C ALA A 576 -11.30 -4.00 -25.08
N PRO A 577 -12.09 -3.34 -24.24
CA PRO A 577 -12.38 -3.80 -22.88
C PRO A 577 -13.24 -5.07 -22.83
N ASP A 578 -13.96 -5.36 -23.88
CA ASP A 578 -14.83 -6.56 -23.95
C ASP A 578 -14.08 -7.80 -24.48
N ALA A 579 -12.87 -7.60 -25.01
CA ALA A 579 -12.01 -8.69 -25.49
C ALA A 579 -11.28 -9.36 -24.29
N PRO A 580 -11.37 -10.70 -24.15
CA PRO A 580 -10.60 -11.41 -23.14
C PRO A 580 -9.09 -11.27 -23.39
N ILE A 581 -8.32 -11.21 -22.30
CA ILE A 581 -6.85 -11.15 -22.36
C ILE A 581 -6.31 -12.52 -21.98
N ILE A 582 -5.65 -13.21 -22.90
CA ILE A 582 -4.94 -14.47 -22.69
C ILE A 582 -3.44 -14.15 -22.67
N SER A 583 -2.76 -14.43 -21.57
CA SER A 583 -1.35 -14.09 -21.45
C SER A 583 -0.45 -15.29 -21.73
N VAL A 584 0.60 -15.06 -22.52
CA VAL A 584 1.69 -15.99 -22.79
C VAL A 584 3.06 -15.39 -22.41
N ALA A 585 3.04 -14.18 -21.87
CA ALA A 585 4.23 -13.47 -21.40
C ALA A 585 4.85 -14.14 -20.18
N LYS A 586 6.12 -13.90 -19.93
CA LYS A 586 6.74 -14.11 -18.62
C LYS A 586 6.37 -12.95 -17.69
N PHE A 587 6.17 -13.23 -16.41
CA PHE A 587 6.00 -12.19 -15.43
C PHE A 587 7.32 -11.91 -14.72
N LEU A 588 7.86 -10.71 -14.88
CA LEU A 588 9.13 -10.25 -14.28
C LEU A 588 10.34 -11.17 -14.54
N ASP A 589 10.35 -11.91 -15.63
CA ASP A 589 11.33 -12.98 -15.87
C ASP A 589 11.47 -14.06 -14.78
N ILE A 590 10.67 -13.97 -13.72
CA ILE A 590 10.67 -14.87 -12.56
C ILE A 590 9.69 -16.00 -12.75
N PHE A 591 8.50 -15.70 -13.25
CA PHE A 591 7.42 -16.65 -13.42
C PHE A 591 7.24 -17.00 -14.89
N ASP A 592 7.87 -18.07 -15.35
CA ASP A 592 7.61 -18.64 -16.67
C ASP A 592 6.60 -19.77 -16.56
N TYR A 593 5.32 -19.44 -16.60
CA TYR A 593 4.24 -20.42 -16.52
C TYR A 593 4.17 -21.31 -17.75
N MET A 594 4.66 -20.85 -18.89
CA MET A 594 4.67 -21.66 -20.12
C MET A 594 5.67 -22.81 -20.08
N THR A 595 6.49 -22.91 -19.03
CA THR A 595 7.28 -24.10 -18.76
C THR A 595 6.42 -25.29 -18.28
N SER A 596 5.26 -25.04 -17.69
CA SER A 596 4.32 -26.08 -17.24
C SER A 596 3.54 -26.67 -18.43
N PRO A 597 3.53 -28.01 -18.60
CA PRO A 597 2.67 -28.67 -19.60
C PRO A 597 1.18 -28.40 -19.37
N GLU A 598 0.75 -28.35 -18.12
CA GLU A 598 -0.66 -28.10 -17.75
C GLU A 598 -1.08 -26.69 -18.11
N THR A 599 -0.25 -25.69 -17.82
CA THR A 599 -0.51 -24.31 -18.22
C THR A 599 -0.62 -24.20 -19.75
N ARG A 600 0.31 -24.82 -20.49
CA ARG A 600 0.23 -24.85 -21.95
C ARG A 600 -1.05 -25.51 -22.45
N ARG A 601 -1.50 -26.59 -21.78
CA ARG A 601 -2.76 -27.26 -22.13
C ARG A 601 -3.99 -26.32 -21.94
N ILE A 602 -4.03 -25.61 -20.81
CA ILE A 602 -5.12 -24.67 -20.50
C ILE A 602 -5.11 -23.49 -21.49
N VAL A 603 -3.97 -22.85 -21.70
CA VAL A 603 -3.83 -21.71 -22.63
C VAL A 603 -4.22 -22.16 -24.04
N ARG A 604 -3.79 -23.34 -24.47
CA ARG A 604 -4.21 -23.93 -25.76
C ARG A 604 -5.71 -24.10 -25.85
N GLY A 605 -6.35 -24.62 -24.80
CA GLY A 605 -7.81 -24.74 -24.72
C GLY A 605 -8.50 -23.39 -24.90
N MET A 606 -8.07 -22.39 -24.13
CA MET A 606 -8.62 -21.02 -24.23
C MET A 606 -8.48 -20.43 -25.64
N ILE A 607 -7.36 -20.61 -26.30
CA ILE A 607 -7.12 -20.11 -27.65
C ILE A 607 -8.01 -20.88 -28.66
N ASN A 608 -8.15 -22.19 -28.49
CA ASN A 608 -9.02 -23.00 -29.33
C ASN A 608 -10.50 -22.61 -29.19
N ASP A 609 -10.95 -22.21 -27.99
CA ASP A 609 -12.33 -21.72 -27.77
C ASP A 609 -12.62 -20.44 -28.59
N HIS A 610 -11.59 -19.72 -28.98
CA HIS A 610 -11.66 -18.52 -29.82
C HIS A 610 -11.15 -18.73 -31.26
N ARG A 611 -11.08 -19.99 -31.69
CA ARG A 611 -10.59 -20.34 -33.03
C ARG A 611 -11.46 -19.71 -34.12
N GLY A 612 -10.83 -19.03 -35.06
CA GLY A 612 -11.53 -18.28 -36.11
C GLY A 612 -11.88 -16.83 -35.75
N GLU A 613 -11.67 -16.43 -34.51
CA GLU A 613 -11.77 -15.03 -34.12
C GLU A 613 -10.48 -14.27 -34.39
N LYS A 614 -10.57 -12.95 -34.61
CA LYS A 614 -9.41 -12.08 -34.80
C LYS A 614 -8.70 -11.86 -33.47
N MET A 615 -7.48 -12.36 -33.36
CA MET A 615 -6.62 -12.24 -32.20
C MET A 615 -5.54 -11.18 -32.45
N TYR A 616 -5.25 -10.36 -31.46
CA TYR A 616 -4.23 -9.33 -31.56
C TYR A 616 -3.38 -9.27 -30.30
N THR A 617 -2.17 -8.74 -30.45
CA THR A 617 -1.35 -8.26 -29.33
C THR A 617 -1.08 -6.77 -29.51
N LEU A 618 -0.87 -6.08 -28.39
CA LEU A 618 -0.50 -4.67 -28.35
C LEU A 618 0.88 -4.54 -27.72
N LEU A 619 1.82 -3.94 -28.43
CA LEU A 619 3.22 -3.93 -28.05
C LEU A 619 3.80 -2.52 -28.11
N LEU A 620 4.76 -2.25 -27.24
CA LEU A 620 5.71 -1.16 -27.45
C LEU A 620 6.65 -1.56 -28.60
N ILE A 621 7.02 -0.58 -29.41
CA ILE A 621 7.83 -0.82 -30.64
C ILE A 621 9.13 -1.59 -30.32
N ASP A 622 9.81 -1.21 -29.26
CA ASP A 622 11.09 -1.80 -28.85
C ASP A 622 10.98 -3.25 -28.34
N HIS A 623 9.75 -3.75 -28.11
CA HIS A 623 9.51 -5.07 -27.54
C HIS A 623 8.99 -6.11 -28.54
N PHE A 624 9.00 -5.76 -29.83
CA PHE A 624 8.48 -6.64 -30.89
C PHE A 624 9.17 -8.01 -30.93
N GLU A 625 10.50 -8.03 -30.87
CA GLU A 625 11.27 -9.29 -30.92
C GLU A 625 11.08 -10.13 -29.65
N GLN A 626 10.99 -9.50 -28.49
CA GLN A 626 10.72 -10.21 -27.23
C GLN A 626 9.33 -10.87 -27.25
N ALA A 627 8.34 -10.16 -27.77
CA ALA A 627 6.98 -10.67 -27.93
C ALA A 627 6.94 -11.85 -28.91
N ARG A 628 7.68 -11.79 -30.01
CA ARG A 628 7.81 -12.88 -30.96
C ARG A 628 8.42 -14.13 -30.33
N LEU A 629 9.47 -13.95 -29.53
CA LEU A 629 10.09 -15.04 -28.79
C LEU A 629 9.14 -15.64 -27.74
N ALA A 630 8.34 -14.83 -27.06
CA ALA A 630 7.33 -15.30 -26.12
C ALA A 630 6.26 -16.17 -26.81
N LEU A 631 5.81 -15.74 -27.98
CA LEU A 631 4.81 -16.47 -28.76
C LEU A 631 5.32 -17.83 -29.24
N ASN A 632 6.59 -17.92 -29.66
CA ASN A 632 7.22 -19.18 -30.10
C ASN A 632 7.34 -20.23 -29.01
N ARG A 633 7.21 -19.88 -27.72
CA ARG A 633 7.19 -20.83 -26.60
C ARG A 633 5.87 -21.58 -26.48
N VAL A 634 4.83 -21.07 -27.09
CA VAL A 634 3.52 -21.75 -27.13
C VAL A 634 3.52 -22.70 -28.31
N PRO A 635 3.48 -24.02 -28.11
CA PRO A 635 3.57 -25.00 -29.21
C PRO A 635 2.24 -25.11 -29.96
N MET A 636 1.80 -24.01 -30.58
CA MET A 636 0.54 -23.94 -31.33
C MET A 636 0.71 -23.43 -32.77
N GLY A 637 1.94 -23.18 -33.22
CA GLY A 637 2.16 -22.62 -34.54
C GLY A 637 1.64 -21.19 -34.68
N PHE A 638 1.88 -20.35 -33.67
CA PHE A 638 1.56 -18.93 -33.75
C PHE A 638 2.60 -18.19 -34.59
N HIS A 639 2.13 -17.27 -35.41
CA HIS A 639 3.00 -16.30 -36.05
C HIS A 639 2.35 -14.90 -36.09
N PHE A 640 3.17 -13.88 -36.23
CA PHE A 640 2.70 -12.52 -36.42
C PHE A 640 2.18 -12.35 -37.85
N GLY A 641 0.94 -11.92 -37.97
CA GLY A 641 0.30 -11.52 -39.19
C GLY A 641 0.51 -10.03 -39.49
N LYS A 642 -0.57 -9.31 -39.75
CA LYS A 642 -0.53 -7.89 -40.09
C LYS A 642 -0.08 -7.06 -38.90
N VAL A 643 0.88 -6.17 -39.10
CA VAL A 643 1.39 -5.20 -38.14
C VAL A 643 0.87 -3.81 -38.53
N GLN A 644 0.29 -3.09 -37.54
CA GLN A 644 -0.21 -1.73 -37.72
C GLN A 644 0.37 -0.83 -36.63
N ASN A 645 0.85 0.35 -37.02
CA ASN A 645 1.17 1.38 -36.05
C ASN A 645 -0.12 2.02 -35.56
N VAL A 646 -0.30 2.06 -34.25
CA VAL A 646 -1.43 2.69 -33.56
C VAL A 646 -0.89 3.65 -32.52
N SER A 647 -1.54 4.79 -32.37
CA SER A 647 -1.14 5.79 -31.40
C SER A 647 -2.27 5.97 -30.41
N LEU A 648 -1.99 5.74 -29.12
CA LEU A 648 -2.98 5.83 -28.05
C LEU A 648 -2.63 6.96 -27.08
N PRO A 649 -3.62 7.75 -26.63
CA PRO A 649 -3.46 8.68 -25.53
C PRO A 649 -3.46 7.93 -24.18
N VAL A 650 -2.34 7.28 -23.87
CA VAL A 650 -2.25 6.39 -22.75
C VAL A 650 -2.27 7.16 -21.44
N PHE A 651 -3.42 7.17 -20.76
CA PHE A 651 -3.65 7.86 -19.50
C PHE A 651 -3.21 9.34 -19.48
N SER A 652 -3.06 9.96 -20.66
CA SER A 652 -2.56 11.32 -20.81
C SER A 652 -3.44 12.11 -21.76
N ALA A 653 -3.71 13.37 -21.45
CA ALA A 653 -4.42 14.30 -22.32
C ALA A 653 -3.51 14.90 -23.40
N ALA A 654 -2.22 15.04 -23.09
CA ALA A 654 -1.24 15.72 -23.92
C ALA A 654 -0.39 14.76 -24.76
N ASN A 655 -0.13 13.56 -24.26
CA ASN A 655 0.83 12.65 -24.85
C ASN A 655 0.16 11.40 -25.41
N ARG A 656 0.61 11.01 -26.58
CA ARG A 656 0.22 9.75 -27.21
C ARG A 656 1.43 8.83 -27.25
N THR A 657 1.19 7.54 -27.06
CA THR A 657 2.21 6.51 -27.18
C THR A 657 1.99 5.74 -28.46
N ASP A 658 3.06 5.59 -29.23
CA ASP A 658 3.06 4.78 -30.44
C ASP A 658 3.28 3.31 -30.06
N LEU A 659 2.33 2.49 -30.48
CA LEU A 659 2.26 1.06 -30.20
C LEU A 659 2.14 0.30 -31.51
N LEU A 660 2.47 -0.97 -31.48
CA LEU A 660 2.19 -1.90 -32.56
C LEU A 660 0.95 -2.73 -32.20
N LEU A 661 -0.08 -2.66 -33.02
CA LEU A 661 -1.18 -3.60 -33.04
C LEU A 661 -0.81 -4.72 -34.01
N VAL A 662 -0.56 -5.92 -33.49
CA VAL A 662 -0.07 -7.06 -34.25
C VAL A 662 -1.11 -8.16 -34.25
N GLU A 663 -1.54 -8.57 -35.42
CA GLU A 663 -2.42 -9.72 -35.59
C GLU A 663 -1.67 -11.01 -35.21
N ILE A 664 -2.34 -11.89 -34.49
CA ILE A 664 -1.84 -13.22 -34.15
C ILE A 664 -2.57 -14.24 -35.00
N VAL A 665 -1.85 -14.93 -35.84
CA VAL A 665 -2.39 -15.99 -36.70
C VAL A 665 -2.01 -17.35 -36.10
N VAL A 666 -2.97 -18.25 -36.07
CA VAL A 666 -2.77 -19.63 -35.57
C VAL A 666 -2.76 -20.55 -36.79
N ASP A 667 -1.70 -21.34 -36.94
CA ASP A 667 -1.63 -22.32 -38.02
C ASP A 667 -2.74 -23.34 -37.93
N GLU A 668 -3.39 -23.63 -39.02
CA GLU A 668 -4.39 -24.69 -39.15
C GLU A 668 -3.71 -26.08 -39.10
N ARG A 669 -3.31 -26.57 -37.93
CA ARG A 669 -2.83 -27.96 -37.77
C ARG A 669 -3.82 -28.80 -37.00
#